data_6ac7596b00260573c094893424903996
#
_entry.id   6ac7596b00260573c094893424903996
#
_cell.length_a   1.000
_cell.length_b   1.000
_cell.length_c   1.000
_cell.angle_alpha   90.00
_cell.angle_beta   90.00
_cell.angle_gamma   90.00
#
_symmetry.space_group_name_H-M   'P 1'
#
loop_
_entity.id
_entity.type
_entity.pdbx_description
1 polymer ?
#
loop_
_entity_poly.entity_id
_entity_poly.type
_entity_poly.pdbx_seq_one_letter_code
_entity_poly.pdbx_strand_id
1 'polypeptide(L)'
;MISFVGMQTQEVTIKPHVKVILKSDSELLEEVVVTGYGTFKKASFTGAASTVNTSTLEDVPVLSVADKLSGNVAGVTFGSSSSNPGSVSSIRVRGMGSINAGNNPLYVIDGTPVTSGDLSEFTYSDAGTDILSSLNTNDIESITVIKDAAAASLYGSRAANGVVVITTKSGKQGKTNVSFRSDWGFSNMAIDYRPMLDGDSRRELLWTGLKNYGLYTGNMSDADAATFADQNIEDFASKPSTGWTDWKDLLFRNGSHQNYQLSVSGGNDRTKFYTSAAYTNQEGIIYKQGLERFTGNANLTHKFGDFEVQVTSQFSKVRQNKTNEATSYDGPVANYAFFQSPSSTPYNEDGTLNNGCGVFGVNPLYEREHSSDVYTLMKAFNTIKLTYNIWDKLNLSEKIAYDYAQGTNDVLWDRHSNNGAPGGVMQRIVNRNDQLNTQTQLSYINSFGLHNIDALLGFETQDTEYAFNYMAGQDYPGDLYELTNAGSTSAETNRQSYRMTSFLGRANYNYADRYYLGLSYRTDGSSRLARENRWGSFWSVSGAWRFIDESFLNPVKNVLTDGKLRMSYGVNGTQPSDYYAYMNLYKYGIIYNGQSGMSIVGIANPDLKWEKNKTWNIGLDLSFIDRISVTFDYYQRKTSDLIYDLPVSQVGGYYDGNYGYTTPQNIGSLKNSGFELTITSTNFRNKDFTWTTSLNMAHNSNKLTKLDGQQNEIVSGPLIHRVGEPYYSYYVYEYAGVDAETGKEMFYLNDGTENARKTTTNISEANKTIVGKHQASIEGGLTNNLKWKFIDLGFTFTYSLGGDAFDYSTWQHSNGGSYLYGGAVPTYYDISKMWTGPGDTNATLPKFEYGSAASLSSRWLMPTDYLRLKNLTLGVSIPQNYISKLGLSKARIYFSGSNLLTWKSKDLFVDPEMRVDGLCTFETPALRTYTFGIELNF
;
A
#
# COMPACT_ATOMS: atom_id res chain seq x y z
N MET A 1 22.10 8.92 46.86
CA MET A 1 21.53 8.24 45.68
C MET A 1 21.96 6.77 45.72
N ILE A 2 21.01 5.84 45.63
CA ILE A 2 21.27 4.40 45.48
C ILE A 2 20.62 3.98 44.17
N SER A 3 21.39 3.42 43.26
CA SER A 3 20.93 2.96 41.93
C SER A 3 21.43 1.52 41.69
N PHE A 4 20.62 0.72 41.01
CA PHE A 4 21.00 -0.60 40.53
C PHE A 4 20.46 -0.75 39.12
N VAL A 5 21.17 -1.44 38.27
CA VAL A 5 20.73 -1.62 36.86
C VAL A 5 19.37 -2.30 36.80
N GLY A 6 18.38 -1.65 36.19
CA GLY A 6 16.99 -2.10 36.13
C GLY A 6 16.16 -1.80 37.37
N MET A 7 16.58 -0.88 38.21
CA MET A 7 15.86 -0.40 39.38
C MET A 7 15.78 1.13 39.41
N GLN A 8 14.71 1.69 39.90
CA GLN A 8 14.52 3.13 40.08
C GLN A 8 15.51 3.68 41.10
N THR A 9 16.26 4.68 40.70
CA THR A 9 17.19 5.39 41.61
C THR A 9 16.42 6.03 42.75
N GLN A 10 16.81 5.76 43.98
CA GLN A 10 16.24 6.40 45.17
C GLN A 10 17.27 7.28 45.90
N GLU A 11 16.82 8.46 46.30
CA GLU A 11 17.55 9.30 47.26
C GLU A 11 17.19 8.90 48.66
N VAL A 12 18.19 8.54 49.45
CA VAL A 12 17.99 8.13 50.85
C VAL A 12 18.94 8.89 51.73
N THR A 13 18.44 9.40 52.84
CA THR A 13 19.24 10.07 53.85
C THR A 13 20.26 9.10 54.43
N ILE A 14 21.52 9.48 54.51
CA ILE A 14 22.60 8.68 55.07
C ILE A 14 22.34 8.35 56.52
N LYS A 15 22.25 7.06 56.89
CA LYS A 15 22.14 6.53 58.26
C LYS A 15 23.10 5.36 58.40
N PRO A 16 23.55 5.01 59.64
CA PRO A 16 24.50 3.92 59.85
C PRO A 16 24.09 2.57 59.24
N HIS A 17 22.77 2.29 59.18
CA HIS A 17 22.20 1.13 58.47
C HIS A 17 20.94 1.58 57.72
N VAL A 18 20.97 1.43 56.41
CA VAL A 18 19.84 1.78 55.54
C VAL A 18 19.47 0.54 54.72
N LYS A 19 18.25 0.04 54.94
CA LYS A 19 17.65 -0.97 54.07
C LYS A 19 16.84 -0.25 53.01
N VAL A 20 17.29 -0.33 51.77
CA VAL A 20 16.60 0.27 50.63
C VAL A 20 16.00 -0.83 49.79
N ILE A 21 14.72 -0.80 49.56
CA ILE A 21 14.03 -1.69 48.61
C ILE A 21 13.85 -0.84 47.37
N LEU A 22 14.74 -1.05 46.38
CA LEU A 22 14.59 -0.41 45.08
C LEU A 22 13.39 -1.05 44.38
N LYS A 23 12.52 -0.23 43.86
CA LYS A 23 11.48 -0.71 42.95
C LYS A 23 12.14 -1.04 41.61
N SER A 24 11.70 -2.12 40.99
CA SER A 24 12.11 -2.40 39.62
C SER A 24 11.88 -1.16 38.77
N ASP A 25 12.91 -0.76 38.05
CA ASP A 25 12.77 0.17 36.93
C ASP A 25 12.20 -0.65 35.75
N SER A 26 11.05 -1.25 36.00
CA SER A 26 10.13 -1.57 34.94
C SER A 26 9.51 -0.26 34.48
N GLU A 27 10.33 0.63 33.93
CA GLU A 27 9.90 1.34 32.75
C GLU A 27 9.69 0.23 31.69
N LEU A 28 8.54 -0.43 31.71
CA LEU A 28 7.68 -0.44 30.56
C LEU A 28 7.76 1.01 30.07
N LEU A 29 8.58 1.25 29.05
CA LEU A 29 8.59 2.52 28.32
C LEU A 29 7.14 2.90 28.25
N GLU A 30 6.73 3.97 28.98
CA GLU A 30 5.32 4.35 29.04
C GLU A 30 4.94 4.53 27.58
N GLU A 31 4.26 3.55 27.00
CA GLU A 31 3.93 3.53 25.59
C GLU A 31 3.13 4.78 25.31
N VAL A 32 3.72 5.68 24.53
CA VAL A 32 3.10 6.95 24.20
C VAL A 32 2.41 6.86 22.86
N VAL A 33 1.23 7.44 22.79
CA VAL A 33 0.49 7.62 21.55
C VAL A 33 0.76 9.04 21.07
N VAL A 34 1.48 9.17 19.96
CA VAL A 34 1.74 10.46 19.33
C VAL A 34 0.61 10.74 18.36
N THR A 35 -0.06 11.87 18.57
CA THR A 35 -1.00 12.43 17.59
C THR A 35 -0.42 13.76 17.10
N GLY A 36 -0.82 14.24 15.93
CA GLY A 36 -0.32 15.54 15.43
C GLY A 36 -0.67 16.75 16.32
N TYR A 37 -1.55 16.55 17.31
CA TYR A 37 -2.03 17.58 18.22
C TYR A 37 -1.63 17.35 19.68
N GLY A 38 -0.74 16.41 19.94
CA GLY A 38 -0.23 16.12 21.27
C GLY A 38 0.30 14.71 21.42
N THR A 39 1.02 14.48 22.51
CA THR A 39 1.54 13.17 22.92
C THR A 39 0.84 12.75 24.20
N PHE A 40 0.32 11.55 24.23
CA PHE A 40 -0.45 10.99 25.33
C PHE A 40 0.20 9.73 25.86
N LYS A 41 0.14 9.51 27.16
CA LYS A 41 0.43 8.19 27.70
C LYS A 41 -0.67 7.22 27.26
N LYS A 42 -0.32 6.02 26.85
CA LYS A 42 -1.30 4.98 26.46
C LYS A 42 -2.34 4.74 27.54
N ALA A 43 -1.94 4.82 28.81
CA ALA A 43 -2.84 4.70 29.96
C ALA A 43 -3.96 5.76 29.96
N SER A 44 -3.68 6.99 29.54
CA SER A 44 -4.64 8.11 29.51
C SER A 44 -5.35 8.26 28.15
N PHE A 45 -4.93 7.53 27.12
CA PHE A 45 -5.52 7.64 25.82
C PHE A 45 -6.86 6.87 25.74
N THR A 46 -7.91 7.54 25.29
CA THR A 46 -9.28 6.99 25.24
C THR A 46 -9.67 6.41 23.88
N GLY A 47 -8.89 6.68 22.84
CA GLY A 47 -9.12 6.20 21.47
C GLY A 47 -8.43 4.88 21.15
N ALA A 48 -8.62 4.39 19.91
CA ALA A 48 -7.93 3.25 19.36
C ALA A 48 -6.75 3.70 18.46
N ALA A 49 -5.54 3.43 18.92
CA ALA A 49 -4.32 3.68 18.17
C ALA A 49 -3.30 2.56 18.40
N SER A 50 -2.47 2.31 17.41
CA SER A 50 -1.34 1.38 17.51
C SER A 50 -0.06 2.11 17.14
N THR A 51 0.95 2.04 18.01
CA THR A 51 2.25 2.64 17.77
C THR A 51 3.29 1.54 17.50
N VAL A 52 4.02 1.68 16.42
CA VAL A 52 5.17 0.86 16.08
C VAL A 52 6.42 1.68 16.34
N ASN A 53 7.24 1.23 17.28
CA ASN A 53 8.54 1.83 17.52
C ASN A 53 9.53 1.27 16.48
N THR A 54 10.14 2.15 15.69
CA THR A 54 11.00 1.72 14.58
C THR A 54 12.32 1.10 15.04
N SER A 55 12.71 1.25 16.30
CA SER A 55 13.93 0.62 16.83
C SER A 55 13.96 -0.91 16.67
N THR A 56 12.80 -1.55 16.57
CA THR A 56 12.69 -3.00 16.29
C THR A 56 12.68 -3.32 14.80
N LEU A 57 12.52 -2.32 13.94
CA LEU A 57 12.41 -2.44 12.47
C LEU A 57 13.51 -1.66 11.74
N GLU A 58 14.49 -1.10 12.48
CA GLU A 58 15.57 -0.33 11.86
C GLU A 58 16.38 -1.14 10.85
N ASP A 59 16.59 -2.43 11.15
CA ASP A 59 17.41 -3.31 10.33
C ASP A 59 16.69 -3.93 9.14
N VAL A 60 15.40 -3.65 8.98
CA VAL A 60 14.65 -4.10 7.81
C VAL A 60 14.81 -3.06 6.69
N PRO A 61 15.52 -3.37 5.60
CA PRO A 61 15.85 -2.43 4.55
C PRO A 61 14.65 -2.27 3.60
N VAL A 62 13.62 -1.56 4.05
CA VAL A 62 12.44 -1.27 3.23
C VAL A 62 12.42 0.20 2.84
N LEU A 63 12.03 0.46 1.60
CA LEU A 63 11.86 1.81 1.08
C LEU A 63 10.56 2.46 1.52
N SER A 64 9.53 1.66 1.79
CA SER A 64 8.18 2.13 2.08
C SER A 64 7.88 2.12 3.59
N VAL A 65 7.20 3.17 4.06
CA VAL A 65 6.59 3.22 5.39
C VAL A 65 5.55 2.11 5.57
N ALA A 66 4.83 1.77 4.50
CA ALA A 66 3.82 0.72 4.49
C ALA A 66 4.41 -0.65 4.87
N ASP A 67 5.56 -1.00 4.32
CA ASP A 67 6.22 -2.28 4.60
C ASP A 67 6.63 -2.42 6.07
N LYS A 68 7.01 -1.30 6.73
CA LYS A 68 7.32 -1.31 8.18
C LYS A 68 6.09 -1.60 9.06
N LEU A 69 4.90 -1.30 8.57
CA LEU A 69 3.65 -1.53 9.30
C LEU A 69 3.11 -2.96 9.10
N SER A 70 3.46 -3.62 8.00
CA SER A 70 2.95 -4.94 7.63
C SER A 70 3.20 -5.99 8.73
N GLY A 71 2.15 -6.67 9.20
CA GLY A 71 2.20 -7.68 10.26
C GLY A 71 2.43 -7.14 11.67
N ASN A 72 2.67 -5.82 11.85
CA ASN A 72 2.93 -5.22 13.15
C ASN A 72 1.72 -4.49 13.75
N VAL A 73 0.71 -4.20 12.95
CA VAL A 73 -0.48 -3.43 13.35
C VAL A 73 -1.74 -4.20 12.97
N ALA A 74 -2.57 -4.57 13.97
CA ALA A 74 -3.86 -5.21 13.73
C ALA A 74 -4.83 -4.24 13.00
N GLY A 75 -5.65 -4.78 12.09
CA GLY A 75 -6.66 -4.01 11.34
C GLY A 75 -6.10 -3.06 10.28
N VAL A 76 -4.84 -3.28 9.89
CA VAL A 76 -4.20 -2.57 8.78
C VAL A 76 -3.81 -3.58 7.71
N THR A 77 -4.50 -3.51 6.57
CA THR A 77 -4.25 -4.37 5.41
C THR A 77 -3.30 -3.67 4.44
N PHE A 78 -2.39 -4.43 3.87
CA PHE A 78 -1.44 -3.96 2.88
C PHE A 78 -1.72 -4.65 1.55
N GLY A 79 -1.64 -3.88 0.48
CA GLY A 79 -1.61 -4.39 -0.87
C GLY A 79 -0.51 -3.68 -1.64
N SER A 80 0.31 -4.41 -2.37
CA SER A 80 1.28 -3.85 -3.30
C SER A 80 0.78 -4.07 -4.71
N SER A 81 0.66 -2.99 -5.49
CA SER A 81 0.36 -3.11 -6.92
C SER A 81 1.56 -3.60 -7.71
N SER A 82 2.78 -3.44 -7.18
CA SER A 82 4.02 -3.86 -7.82
C SER A 82 5.17 -3.84 -6.82
N SER A 83 6.21 -4.65 -7.07
CA SER A 83 7.50 -4.58 -6.37
C SER A 83 8.56 -3.80 -7.13
N ASN A 84 8.17 -3.02 -8.11
CA ASN A 84 9.04 -2.04 -8.78
C ASN A 84 9.59 -1.09 -7.70
N PRO A 85 10.93 -0.88 -7.61
CA PRO A 85 11.51 -0.03 -6.59
C PRO A 85 10.86 1.37 -6.54
N GLY A 86 10.28 1.74 -5.38
CA GLY A 86 9.56 3.01 -5.20
C GLY A 86 8.09 3.02 -5.58
N SER A 87 7.51 1.89 -5.98
CA SER A 87 6.08 1.79 -6.30
C SER A 87 5.15 2.10 -5.12
N VAL A 88 3.93 2.53 -5.45
CA VAL A 88 2.90 2.85 -4.46
C VAL A 88 2.41 1.60 -3.75
N SER A 89 2.43 1.64 -2.42
CA SER A 89 1.79 0.63 -1.59
C SER A 89 0.45 1.15 -1.07
N SER A 90 -0.59 0.36 -1.21
CA SER A 90 -1.91 0.68 -0.67
C SER A 90 -2.02 0.24 0.79
N ILE A 91 -2.42 1.18 1.65
CA ILE A 91 -2.75 0.89 3.05
C ILE A 91 -4.25 1.05 3.24
N ARG A 92 -4.88 0.10 3.91
CA ARG A 92 -6.29 0.19 4.32
C ARG A 92 -6.39 0.01 5.83
N VAL A 93 -7.06 0.96 6.48
CA VAL A 93 -7.32 0.90 7.92
C VAL A 93 -8.79 0.54 8.14
N ARG A 94 -9.04 -0.66 8.71
CA ARG A 94 -10.39 -1.15 8.97
C ARG A 94 -11.27 -1.24 7.71
N GLY A 95 -10.67 -1.64 6.58
CA GLY A 95 -11.33 -1.88 5.30
C GLY A 95 -11.61 -0.63 4.47
N MET A 96 -12.44 -0.78 3.45
CA MET A 96 -12.80 0.28 2.51
C MET A 96 -13.74 1.31 3.13
N GLY A 97 -13.53 2.59 2.85
CA GLY A 97 -14.32 3.69 3.40
C GLY A 97 -15.20 4.41 2.38
N SER A 98 -14.78 4.43 1.12
CA SER A 98 -15.46 5.15 0.03
C SER A 98 -15.41 4.36 -1.27
N ILE A 99 -16.26 4.70 -2.22
CA ILE A 99 -16.23 4.18 -3.60
C ILE A 99 -15.23 4.99 -4.44
N ASN A 100 -15.45 6.30 -4.63
CA ASN A 100 -14.62 7.15 -5.51
C ASN A 100 -13.84 8.24 -4.78
N ALA A 101 -14.14 8.54 -3.50
CA ALA A 101 -13.44 9.60 -2.76
C ALA A 101 -12.09 9.19 -2.12
N GLY A 102 -11.56 8.02 -2.52
CA GLY A 102 -10.28 7.50 -2.04
C GLY A 102 -10.38 6.72 -0.72
N ASN A 103 -9.43 5.82 -0.49
CA ASN A 103 -9.42 4.90 0.65
C ASN A 103 -8.09 4.86 1.41
N ASN A 104 -7.11 5.63 0.99
CA ASN A 104 -5.82 5.73 1.67
C ASN A 104 -5.96 6.54 2.97
N PRO A 105 -5.21 6.19 4.03
CA PRO A 105 -5.16 6.99 5.25
C PRO A 105 -4.49 8.34 4.98
N LEU A 106 -4.76 9.30 5.85
CA LEU A 106 -4.02 10.56 5.89
C LEU A 106 -2.61 10.31 6.46
N TYR A 107 -1.58 10.80 5.78
CA TYR A 107 -0.23 10.80 6.31
C TYR A 107 0.10 12.13 6.96
N VAL A 108 0.69 12.07 8.16
CA VAL A 108 1.05 13.22 8.98
C VAL A 108 2.50 13.06 9.42
N ILE A 109 3.38 13.99 9.03
CA ILE A 109 4.78 14.00 9.46
C ILE A 109 4.98 15.13 10.47
N ASP A 110 5.46 14.80 11.65
CA ASP A 110 5.70 15.74 12.77
C ASP A 110 4.52 16.69 13.02
N GLY A 111 3.30 16.11 12.95
CA GLY A 111 2.05 16.81 13.20
C GLY A 111 1.55 17.69 12.05
N THR A 112 2.08 17.53 10.84
CA THR A 112 1.62 18.24 9.64
C THR A 112 1.17 17.24 8.57
N PRO A 113 -0.05 17.39 8.02
CA PRO A 113 -0.49 16.62 6.87
C PRO A 113 0.40 16.86 5.66
N VAL A 114 0.80 15.79 4.99
CA VAL A 114 1.70 15.84 3.82
C VAL A 114 1.02 15.27 2.58
N THR A 115 1.51 15.69 1.42
CA THR A 115 1.13 15.11 0.13
C THR A 115 1.62 13.66 0.06
N SER A 116 0.73 12.76 -0.34
CA SER A 116 0.98 11.32 -0.52
C SER A 116 0.32 10.82 -1.81
N GLY A 117 0.67 9.61 -2.20
CA GLY A 117 0.19 9.00 -3.44
C GLY A 117 1.17 9.16 -4.59
N ASP A 118 0.69 9.08 -5.80
CA ASP A 118 1.47 9.14 -7.02
C ASP A 118 1.37 10.49 -7.70
N LEU A 119 2.50 11.02 -8.16
CA LEU A 119 2.58 12.17 -9.08
C LEU A 119 3.03 11.77 -10.49
N SER A 120 3.29 10.49 -10.73
CA SER A 120 3.72 10.00 -12.03
C SER A 120 2.49 9.64 -12.89
N GLU A 121 1.77 10.57 -13.42
CA GLU A 121 0.55 10.35 -14.23
C GLU A 121 0.82 9.60 -15.56
N PHE A 122 1.62 8.56 -15.54
CA PHE A 122 1.90 7.79 -16.73
C PHE A 122 0.91 6.64 -16.91
N THR A 123 0.20 6.62 -18.03
CA THR A 123 -0.99 5.82 -18.30
C THR A 123 -0.73 4.32 -18.50
N TYR A 124 0.53 3.91 -18.72
CA TYR A 124 0.87 2.54 -19.09
C TYR A 124 1.52 1.71 -17.96
N SER A 125 1.62 2.25 -16.76
CA SER A 125 2.17 1.54 -15.61
C SER A 125 1.24 1.67 -14.42
N ASP A 126 0.71 0.57 -13.92
CA ASP A 126 0.00 0.50 -12.64
C ASP A 126 0.95 0.72 -11.44
N ALA A 127 2.25 0.74 -11.69
CA ALA A 127 3.29 1.00 -10.71
C ALA A 127 3.66 2.49 -10.66
N GLY A 128 2.77 3.31 -10.12
CA GLY A 128 3.07 4.70 -9.80
C GLY A 128 4.21 4.85 -8.79
N THR A 129 4.82 6.04 -8.71
CA THR A 129 5.88 6.32 -7.74
C THR A 129 5.28 6.95 -6.48
N ASP A 130 5.43 6.27 -5.35
CA ASP A 130 4.97 6.78 -4.06
C ASP A 130 5.80 8.00 -3.63
N ILE A 131 5.13 9.14 -3.41
CA ILE A 131 5.78 10.35 -2.86
C ILE A 131 6.45 10.04 -1.52
N LEU A 132 5.89 9.13 -0.71
CA LEU A 132 6.47 8.71 0.57
C LEU A 132 7.75 7.88 0.41
N SER A 133 8.04 7.34 -0.79
CA SER A 133 9.34 6.73 -1.08
C SER A 133 10.50 7.72 -0.97
N SER A 134 10.20 9.03 -1.01
CA SER A 134 11.15 10.11 -0.75
C SER A 134 11.60 10.21 0.70
N LEU A 135 10.86 9.62 1.65
CA LEU A 135 11.19 9.64 3.07
C LEU A 135 12.22 8.56 3.40
N ASN A 136 13.30 8.95 4.11
CA ASN A 136 14.23 7.97 4.65
C ASN A 136 13.62 7.27 5.87
N THR A 137 13.29 6.00 5.75
CA THR A 137 12.68 5.22 6.82
C THR A 137 13.57 5.08 8.07
N ASN A 138 14.88 5.26 7.95
CA ASN A 138 15.80 5.26 9.08
C ASN A 138 15.79 6.57 9.90
N ASP A 139 15.21 7.65 9.38
CA ASP A 139 15.00 8.90 10.12
C ASP A 139 13.68 8.91 10.91
N ILE A 140 12.90 7.84 10.87
CA ILE A 140 11.65 7.70 11.60
C ILE A 140 11.93 7.18 13.02
N GLU A 141 11.38 7.84 14.04
CA GLU A 141 11.41 7.39 15.44
C GLU A 141 10.23 6.47 15.77
N SER A 142 9.03 6.84 15.31
CA SER A 142 7.82 6.01 15.52
C SER A 142 6.78 6.25 14.45
N ILE A 143 5.92 5.24 14.24
CA ILE A 143 4.76 5.33 13.37
C ILE A 143 3.54 4.97 14.23
N THR A 144 2.56 5.88 14.32
CA THR A 144 1.31 5.66 15.05
C THR A 144 0.16 5.62 14.05
N VAL A 145 -0.60 4.53 14.05
CA VAL A 145 -1.82 4.40 13.23
C VAL A 145 -3.02 4.69 14.12
N ILE A 146 -3.73 5.76 13.80
CA ILE A 146 -4.98 6.18 14.46
C ILE A 146 -6.14 5.56 13.69
N LYS A 147 -6.97 4.78 14.37
CA LYS A 147 -7.97 3.91 13.73
C LYS A 147 -9.42 4.29 14.03
N ASP A 148 -9.66 5.12 15.05
CA ASP A 148 -11.00 5.49 15.47
C ASP A 148 -11.27 6.99 15.33
N ALA A 149 -12.56 7.34 15.40
CA ALA A 149 -13.00 8.71 15.25
C ALA A 149 -12.61 9.61 16.44
N ALA A 150 -12.38 9.07 17.64
CA ALA A 150 -12.05 9.89 18.81
C ALA A 150 -10.72 10.62 18.64
N ALA A 151 -9.72 9.92 18.12
CA ALA A 151 -8.42 10.52 17.85
C ALA A 151 -8.34 11.13 16.44
N ALA A 152 -9.06 10.58 15.49
CA ALA A 152 -9.04 11.02 14.09
C ALA A 152 -9.88 12.29 13.83
N SER A 153 -10.88 12.62 14.68
CA SER A 153 -11.77 13.76 14.47
C SER A 153 -11.05 15.13 14.45
N LEU A 154 -9.91 15.25 15.13
CA LEU A 154 -9.09 16.46 15.07
C LEU A 154 -8.47 16.70 13.67
N TYR A 155 -8.36 15.67 12.84
CA TYR A 155 -7.94 15.80 11.43
C TYR A 155 -9.14 15.99 10.48
N GLY A 156 -10.36 15.92 11.03
CA GLY A 156 -11.62 16.28 10.36
C GLY A 156 -11.90 15.47 9.12
N SER A 157 -12.09 16.19 8.02
CA SER A 157 -12.49 15.67 6.70
C SER A 157 -11.43 14.82 6.00
N ARG A 158 -10.22 14.75 6.51
CA ARG A 158 -9.11 14.02 5.89
C ARG A 158 -8.84 12.67 6.56
N ALA A 159 -9.51 12.38 7.68
CA ALA A 159 -9.18 11.26 8.56
C ALA A 159 -10.20 10.11 8.55
N ALA A 160 -11.10 10.10 7.59
CA ALA A 160 -12.16 9.08 7.49
C ALA A 160 -11.61 7.66 7.32
N ASN A 161 -10.46 7.53 6.65
CA ASN A 161 -9.79 6.26 6.40
C ASN A 161 -8.64 5.96 7.38
N GLY A 162 -8.64 6.65 8.55
CA GLY A 162 -7.56 6.57 9.52
C GLY A 162 -6.43 7.57 9.25
N VAL A 163 -5.49 7.64 10.18
CA VAL A 163 -4.32 8.53 10.09
C VAL A 163 -3.05 7.77 10.43
N VAL A 164 -2.04 7.89 9.59
CA VAL A 164 -0.68 7.39 9.83
C VAL A 164 0.19 8.57 10.25
N VAL A 165 0.50 8.65 11.54
CA VAL A 165 1.35 9.69 12.11
C VAL A 165 2.78 9.19 12.17
N ILE A 166 3.66 9.85 11.44
CA ILE A 166 5.09 9.58 11.37
C ILE A 166 5.80 10.61 12.22
N THR A 167 6.55 10.16 13.20
CA THR A 167 7.41 11.02 14.02
C THR A 167 8.86 10.81 13.60
N THR A 168 9.55 11.89 13.24
CA THR A 168 10.96 11.81 12.85
C THR A 168 11.90 11.92 14.05
N LYS A 169 13.11 11.37 13.89
CA LYS A 169 14.16 11.45 14.92
C LYS A 169 14.50 12.89 15.23
N SER A 170 14.61 13.21 16.51
CA SER A 170 14.94 14.53 17.02
C SER A 170 16.18 14.51 17.93
N GLY A 171 16.75 15.65 18.18
CA GLY A 171 17.88 15.79 19.10
C GLY A 171 17.50 15.46 20.53
N LYS A 172 18.39 14.76 21.24
CA LYS A 172 18.24 14.45 22.68
C LYS A 172 19.32 15.18 23.46
N GLN A 173 19.04 15.51 24.73
CA GLN A 173 20.03 16.06 25.62
C GLN A 173 21.16 15.04 25.83
N GLY A 174 22.39 15.45 25.65
CA GLY A 174 23.57 14.59 25.81
C GLY A 174 24.75 15.03 24.93
N LYS A 175 25.81 14.24 24.98
CA LYS A 175 26.95 14.40 24.09
C LYS A 175 26.54 14.25 22.64
N THR A 176 27.22 14.92 21.75
CA THR A 176 27.06 14.71 20.32
C THR A 176 27.40 13.27 19.96
N ASN A 177 26.51 12.63 19.27
CA ASN A 177 26.64 11.26 18.76
C ASN A 177 26.64 11.32 17.24
N VAL A 178 27.65 10.73 16.64
CA VAL A 178 27.76 10.55 15.19
C VAL A 178 27.50 9.09 14.89
N SER A 179 26.52 8.80 14.04
CA SER A 179 26.17 7.44 13.65
C SER A 179 26.36 7.26 12.15
N PHE A 180 27.07 6.21 11.78
CA PHE A 180 27.22 5.76 10.41
C PHE A 180 26.56 4.40 10.27
N ARG A 181 25.73 4.24 9.24
CA ARG A 181 25.07 2.98 8.89
C ARG A 181 25.27 2.69 7.42
N SER A 182 25.51 1.43 7.11
CA SER A 182 25.59 0.97 5.73
C SER A 182 25.00 -0.42 5.59
N ASP A 183 24.18 -0.60 4.55
CA ASP A 183 23.47 -1.84 4.24
C ASP A 183 23.74 -2.22 2.79
N TRP A 184 24.00 -3.52 2.53
CA TRP A 184 24.17 -4.09 1.19
C TRP A 184 23.40 -5.38 1.07
N GLY A 185 22.85 -5.62 -0.09
CA GLY A 185 22.14 -6.86 -0.29
C GLY A 185 21.73 -7.12 -1.73
N PHE A 186 21.01 -8.21 -1.89
CA PHE A 186 20.48 -8.66 -3.16
C PHE A 186 19.03 -9.14 -3.00
N SER A 187 18.30 -9.16 -4.10
CA SER A 187 16.90 -9.57 -4.12
C SER A 187 16.60 -10.44 -5.34
N ASN A 188 15.60 -11.32 -5.17
CA ASN A 188 15.02 -12.12 -6.24
C ASN A 188 13.51 -12.28 -5.98
N MET A 189 12.80 -12.99 -6.85
CA MET A 189 11.37 -13.28 -6.66
C MET A 189 11.14 -14.07 -5.36
N ALA A 190 10.15 -13.66 -4.56
CA ALA A 190 9.80 -14.32 -3.30
C ALA A 190 9.14 -15.68 -3.51
N ILE A 191 8.46 -15.87 -4.64
CA ILE A 191 7.76 -17.09 -5.04
C ILE A 191 8.07 -17.41 -6.50
N ASP A 192 7.75 -18.63 -6.93
CA ASP A 192 7.67 -18.96 -8.34
C ASP A 192 6.39 -18.34 -8.92
N TYR A 193 6.56 -17.14 -9.48
CA TYR A 193 5.46 -16.31 -9.94
C TYR A 193 5.07 -16.71 -11.36
N ARG A 194 3.76 -17.00 -11.59
CA ARG A 194 3.19 -17.38 -12.87
C ARG A 194 4.05 -18.41 -13.63
N PRO A 195 4.21 -19.65 -13.13
CA PRO A 195 5.01 -20.66 -13.79
C PRO A 195 4.42 -21.03 -15.17
N MET A 196 5.30 -21.15 -16.17
CA MET A 196 4.94 -21.48 -17.55
C MET A 196 5.38 -22.90 -17.89
N LEU A 197 4.69 -23.53 -18.85
CA LEU A 197 5.12 -24.79 -19.43
C LEU A 197 6.46 -24.59 -20.17
N ASP A 198 7.34 -25.57 -20.04
CA ASP A 198 8.52 -25.65 -20.88
C ASP A 198 8.15 -25.91 -22.35
N GLY A 199 9.12 -25.77 -23.26
CA GLY A 199 8.87 -25.86 -24.70
C GLY A 199 8.32 -27.20 -25.16
N ASP A 200 8.82 -28.32 -24.58
CA ASP A 200 8.37 -29.66 -24.96
C ASP A 200 6.95 -29.92 -24.45
N SER A 201 6.64 -29.61 -23.20
CA SER A 201 5.30 -29.72 -22.60
C SER A 201 4.29 -28.81 -23.31
N ARG A 202 4.69 -27.59 -23.66
CA ARG A 202 3.87 -26.66 -24.44
C ARG A 202 3.55 -27.23 -25.81
N ARG A 203 4.57 -27.78 -26.52
CA ARG A 203 4.39 -28.40 -27.84
C ARG A 203 3.40 -29.57 -27.78
N GLU A 204 3.51 -30.45 -26.80
CA GLU A 204 2.57 -31.57 -26.58
C GLU A 204 1.16 -31.07 -26.38
N LEU A 205 0.96 -30.05 -25.55
CA LEU A 205 -0.38 -29.46 -25.31
C LEU A 205 -0.96 -28.85 -26.59
N LEU A 206 -0.17 -28.06 -27.33
CA LEU A 206 -0.63 -27.42 -28.57
C LEU A 206 -0.96 -28.45 -29.66
N TRP A 207 -0.13 -29.50 -29.79
CA TRP A 207 -0.41 -30.62 -30.67
C TRP A 207 -1.75 -31.28 -30.29
N THR A 208 -1.97 -31.56 -29.03
CA THR A 208 -3.24 -32.10 -28.52
C THR A 208 -4.43 -31.19 -28.87
N GLY A 209 -4.25 -29.90 -28.76
CA GLY A 209 -5.29 -28.92 -29.10
C GLY A 209 -5.61 -28.86 -30.59
N LEU A 210 -4.60 -29.00 -31.45
CA LEU A 210 -4.78 -29.10 -32.90
C LEU A 210 -5.48 -30.41 -33.25
N LYS A 211 -5.07 -31.54 -32.66
CA LYS A 211 -5.73 -32.84 -32.87
C LYS A 211 -7.21 -32.77 -32.41
N ASN A 212 -7.51 -32.20 -31.25
CA ASN A 212 -8.87 -32.04 -30.77
C ASN A 212 -9.70 -31.13 -31.69
N TYR A 213 -9.13 -30.08 -32.24
CA TYR A 213 -9.80 -29.27 -33.27
C TYR A 213 -10.18 -30.12 -34.51
N GLY A 214 -9.23 -30.92 -35.02
CA GLY A 214 -9.50 -31.84 -36.12
C GLY A 214 -10.64 -32.81 -35.81
N LEU A 215 -10.60 -33.44 -34.63
CA LEU A 215 -11.61 -34.42 -34.19
C LEU A 215 -12.99 -33.79 -34.00
N TYR A 216 -13.09 -32.72 -33.21
CA TYR A 216 -14.39 -32.26 -32.67
C TYR A 216 -14.98 -31.08 -33.45
N THR A 217 -14.15 -30.24 -34.08
CA THR A 217 -14.60 -29.15 -34.94
C THR A 217 -14.48 -29.48 -36.40
N GLY A 218 -13.40 -30.12 -36.82
CA GLY A 218 -13.15 -30.53 -38.20
C GLY A 218 -13.87 -31.85 -38.60
N ASN A 219 -14.45 -32.60 -37.65
CA ASN A 219 -15.07 -33.91 -37.87
C ASN A 219 -14.18 -34.92 -38.62
N MET A 220 -12.87 -34.85 -38.34
CA MET A 220 -11.90 -35.75 -38.95
C MET A 220 -11.88 -37.12 -38.23
N SER A 221 -11.33 -38.14 -38.91
CA SER A 221 -10.94 -39.38 -38.22
C SER A 221 -9.76 -39.11 -37.26
N ASP A 222 -9.55 -40.02 -36.27
CA ASP A 222 -8.41 -39.87 -35.35
C ASP A 222 -7.04 -39.81 -36.07
N ALA A 223 -6.87 -40.60 -37.14
CA ALA A 223 -5.66 -40.59 -37.93
C ALA A 223 -5.49 -39.30 -38.77
N ASP A 224 -6.56 -38.77 -39.33
CA ASP A 224 -6.52 -37.53 -40.09
C ASP A 224 -6.32 -36.34 -39.19
N ALA A 225 -6.94 -36.32 -38.00
CA ALA A 225 -6.74 -35.29 -37.00
C ALA A 225 -5.31 -35.25 -36.42
N ALA A 226 -4.71 -36.42 -36.20
CA ALA A 226 -3.29 -36.51 -35.83
C ALA A 226 -2.38 -35.99 -36.96
N THR A 227 -2.66 -36.37 -38.24
CA THR A 227 -1.93 -35.86 -39.40
C THR A 227 -2.09 -34.33 -39.52
N PHE A 228 -3.28 -33.81 -39.28
CA PHE A 228 -3.53 -32.36 -39.25
C PHE A 228 -2.67 -31.68 -38.16
N ALA A 229 -2.62 -32.24 -36.96
CA ALA A 229 -1.81 -31.70 -35.88
C ALA A 229 -0.31 -31.74 -36.23
N ASP A 230 0.20 -32.84 -36.79
CA ASP A 230 1.59 -32.99 -37.21
C ASP A 230 1.99 -31.95 -38.29
N GLN A 231 1.07 -31.65 -39.21
CA GLN A 231 1.31 -30.68 -40.28
C GLN A 231 1.33 -29.22 -39.83
N ASN A 232 0.61 -28.90 -38.75
CA ASN A 232 0.41 -27.52 -38.30
C ASN A 232 1.22 -27.17 -37.05
N ILE A 233 1.74 -28.16 -36.31
CA ILE A 233 2.38 -27.86 -35.00
C ILE A 233 3.64 -27.01 -35.15
N GLU A 234 4.36 -27.10 -36.27
CA GLU A 234 5.58 -26.33 -36.52
C GLU A 234 5.31 -24.83 -36.65
N ASP A 235 4.11 -24.44 -37.07
CA ASP A 235 3.71 -23.02 -37.14
C ASP A 235 3.57 -22.38 -35.76
N PHE A 236 3.31 -23.18 -34.71
CA PHE A 236 3.03 -22.71 -33.36
C PHE A 236 4.13 -23.06 -32.36
N ALA A 237 4.82 -24.20 -32.55
CA ALA A 237 5.75 -24.75 -31.57
C ALA A 237 6.95 -25.38 -32.23
N SER A 238 7.56 -24.69 -33.20
CA SER A 238 8.85 -25.11 -33.80
C SER A 238 9.95 -24.97 -32.74
N LYS A 239 10.83 -25.97 -32.66
CA LYS A 239 11.97 -25.93 -31.74
C LYS A 239 13.14 -25.22 -32.40
N PRO A 240 13.59 -24.06 -31.88
CA PRO A 240 14.75 -23.37 -32.44
C PRO A 240 16.03 -24.25 -32.42
N SER A 241 16.93 -24.01 -33.34
CA SER A 241 18.23 -24.70 -33.41
C SER A 241 19.08 -24.51 -32.15
N THR A 242 18.86 -23.38 -31.46
CA THR A 242 19.48 -23.02 -30.15
C THR A 242 18.83 -23.68 -28.95
N GLY A 243 17.72 -24.41 -29.13
CA GLY A 243 16.87 -24.94 -28.05
C GLY A 243 15.72 -24.01 -27.69
N TRP A 244 14.89 -24.43 -26.74
CA TRP A 244 13.79 -23.62 -26.25
C TRP A 244 14.30 -22.40 -25.49
N THR A 245 13.66 -21.25 -25.70
CA THR A 245 13.99 -20.00 -25.02
C THR A 245 13.28 -19.92 -23.67
N ASP A 246 14.04 -19.74 -22.59
CA ASP A 246 13.49 -19.37 -21.28
C ASP A 246 13.43 -17.84 -21.15
N TRP A 247 12.26 -17.28 -21.44
CA TRP A 247 12.05 -15.83 -21.39
C TRP A 247 12.07 -15.28 -19.97
N LYS A 248 11.75 -16.10 -18.95
CA LYS A 248 11.81 -15.68 -17.56
C LYS A 248 13.26 -15.44 -17.13
N ASP A 249 14.16 -16.34 -17.44
CA ASP A 249 15.59 -16.19 -17.14
C ASP A 249 16.25 -15.04 -17.89
N LEU A 250 15.77 -14.72 -19.10
CA LEU A 250 16.29 -13.61 -19.90
C LEU A 250 15.83 -12.23 -19.39
N LEU A 251 14.59 -12.12 -18.88
CA LEU A 251 13.98 -10.85 -18.49
C LEU A 251 14.23 -10.49 -17.04
N PHE A 252 14.53 -11.49 -16.20
CA PHE A 252 14.72 -11.29 -14.77
C PHE A 252 16.15 -11.61 -14.35
N ARG A 253 16.61 -10.88 -13.35
CA ARG A 253 17.95 -11.02 -12.75
C ARG A 253 17.86 -10.92 -11.23
N ASN A 254 18.95 -11.20 -10.55
CA ASN A 254 19.06 -10.78 -9.15
C ASN A 254 19.23 -9.25 -9.10
N GLY A 255 18.36 -8.60 -8.34
CA GLY A 255 18.49 -7.19 -8.00
C GLY A 255 19.54 -6.98 -6.90
N SER A 256 20.03 -5.74 -6.77
CA SER A 256 20.96 -5.35 -5.70
C SER A 256 20.48 -4.09 -4.99
N HIS A 257 20.88 -3.91 -3.73
CA HIS A 257 20.67 -2.64 -3.05
C HIS A 257 21.84 -2.26 -2.17
N GLN A 258 22.03 -0.96 -2.03
CA GLN A 258 23.03 -0.33 -1.19
C GLN A 258 22.42 0.88 -0.51
N ASN A 259 22.68 1.05 0.77
CA ASN A 259 22.25 2.21 1.54
C ASN A 259 23.38 2.68 2.44
N TYR A 260 23.63 3.99 2.45
CA TYR A 260 24.62 4.65 3.28
C TYR A 260 23.96 5.82 3.99
N GLN A 261 24.11 5.89 5.30
CA GLN A 261 23.57 6.98 6.10
C GLN A 261 24.60 7.47 7.11
N LEU A 262 24.72 8.78 7.19
CA LEU A 262 25.43 9.48 8.26
C LEU A 262 24.41 10.32 9.01
N SER A 263 24.42 10.24 10.35
CA SER A 263 23.59 11.11 11.18
C SER A 263 24.39 11.67 12.37
N VAL A 264 24.01 12.87 12.78
CA VAL A 264 24.61 13.58 13.92
C VAL A 264 23.48 14.08 14.81
N SER A 265 23.53 13.78 16.09
CA SER A 265 22.53 14.22 17.05
C SER A 265 23.19 14.65 18.36
N GLY A 266 22.55 15.57 19.06
CA GLY A 266 23.03 16.03 20.35
C GLY A 266 22.24 17.20 20.90
N GLY A 267 22.71 17.76 21.99
CA GLY A 267 22.12 18.97 22.53
C GLY A 267 22.26 19.13 24.03
N ASN A 268 21.73 20.23 24.48
CA ASN A 268 21.66 20.60 25.89
C ASN A 268 20.22 21.00 26.24
N ASP A 269 19.99 21.57 27.42
CA ASP A 269 18.66 21.99 27.89
C ASP A 269 17.99 23.03 26.99
N ARG A 270 18.76 23.81 26.25
CA ARG A 270 18.27 24.90 25.40
C ARG A 270 18.21 24.54 23.94
N THR A 271 19.25 23.84 23.45
CA THR A 271 19.36 23.52 22.03
C THR A 271 19.48 22.01 21.84
N LYS A 272 18.67 21.45 20.97
CA LYS A 272 18.72 20.05 20.55
C LYS A 272 18.70 20.00 19.04
N PHE A 273 19.49 19.10 18.46
CA PHE A 273 19.55 18.95 17.02
C PHE A 273 19.73 17.49 16.59
N TYR A 274 19.17 17.19 15.45
CA TYR A 274 19.40 15.96 14.70
C TYR A 274 19.57 16.33 13.23
N THR A 275 20.55 15.77 12.57
CA THR A 275 20.71 15.91 11.12
C THR A 275 21.20 14.60 10.53
N SER A 276 20.74 14.28 9.33
CA SER A 276 21.14 13.08 8.59
C SER A 276 21.29 13.36 7.11
N ALA A 277 22.13 12.58 6.47
CA ALA A 277 22.23 12.49 5.02
C ALA A 277 22.32 11.01 4.64
N ALA A 278 21.56 10.59 3.63
CA ALA A 278 21.59 9.20 3.16
C ALA A 278 21.55 9.13 1.64
N TYR A 279 22.20 8.09 1.12
CA TYR A 279 22.17 7.68 -0.27
C TYR A 279 21.72 6.23 -0.34
N THR A 280 20.75 5.94 -1.19
CA THR A 280 20.24 4.60 -1.47
C THR A 280 20.30 4.35 -2.97
N ASN A 281 20.84 3.22 -3.37
CA ASN A 281 20.78 2.71 -4.74
C ASN A 281 20.16 1.30 -4.69
N GLN A 282 19.12 1.08 -5.48
CA GLN A 282 18.46 -0.21 -5.61
C GLN A 282 18.28 -0.54 -7.09
N GLU A 283 18.88 -1.63 -7.52
CA GLU A 283 18.62 -2.23 -8.81
C GLU A 283 17.48 -3.25 -8.69
N GLY A 284 16.50 -3.15 -9.58
CA GLY A 284 15.38 -4.07 -9.64
C GLY A 284 15.75 -5.44 -10.20
N ILE A 285 14.82 -6.37 -10.09
CA ILE A 285 14.97 -7.73 -10.66
C ILE A 285 14.77 -7.76 -12.17
N ILE A 286 14.31 -6.68 -12.77
CA ILE A 286 14.15 -6.52 -14.21
C ILE A 286 15.33 -5.69 -14.74
N TYR A 287 15.82 -6.04 -15.94
CA TYR A 287 16.92 -5.32 -16.57
C TYR A 287 16.60 -3.82 -16.76
N LYS A 288 17.55 -2.94 -16.46
CA LYS A 288 17.43 -1.46 -16.47
C LYS A 288 16.40 -0.88 -15.48
N GLN A 289 15.77 -1.66 -14.64
CA GLN A 289 14.89 -1.17 -13.58
C GLN A 289 15.72 -0.80 -12.35
N GLY A 290 15.42 0.32 -11.70
CA GLY A 290 16.12 0.71 -10.49
C GLY A 290 15.69 2.05 -9.91
N LEU A 291 16.20 2.35 -8.72
CA LEU A 291 15.93 3.58 -7.97
C LEU A 291 17.21 4.08 -7.31
N GLU A 292 17.49 5.36 -7.48
CA GLU A 292 18.49 6.10 -6.74
C GLU A 292 17.80 7.15 -5.87
N ARG A 293 18.17 7.24 -4.61
CA ARG A 293 17.60 8.22 -3.69
C ARG A 293 18.68 8.89 -2.87
N PHE A 294 18.64 10.20 -2.84
CA PHE A 294 19.40 11.04 -1.90
C PHE A 294 18.41 11.72 -0.95
N THR A 295 18.68 11.69 0.36
CA THR A 295 17.86 12.35 1.38
C THR A 295 18.74 13.14 2.34
N GLY A 296 18.22 14.29 2.78
CA GLY A 296 18.78 15.09 3.88
C GLY A 296 17.67 15.48 4.85
N ASN A 297 17.96 15.40 6.14
CA ASN A 297 17.05 15.79 7.21
C ASN A 297 17.76 16.63 8.26
N ALA A 298 17.11 17.69 8.75
CA ALA A 298 17.60 18.53 9.82
C ALA A 298 16.45 18.94 10.74
N ASN A 299 16.58 18.58 12.02
CA ASN A 299 15.66 18.96 13.09
C ASN A 299 16.40 19.75 14.13
N LEU A 300 15.95 20.97 14.42
CA LEU A 300 16.50 21.86 15.42
C LEU A 300 15.39 22.32 16.37
N THR A 301 15.63 22.20 17.66
CA THR A 301 14.80 22.83 18.71
C THR A 301 15.66 23.76 19.54
N HIS A 302 15.24 25.00 19.71
CA HIS A 302 15.94 25.98 20.54
C HIS A 302 14.98 26.73 21.45
N LYS A 303 15.33 26.80 22.76
CA LYS A 303 14.57 27.52 23.80
C LYS A 303 15.29 28.79 24.18
N PHE A 304 14.57 29.92 24.17
CA PHE A 304 15.07 31.22 24.62
C PHE A 304 13.98 31.96 25.41
N GLY A 305 14.21 32.10 26.71
CA GLY A 305 13.17 32.63 27.62
C GLY A 305 11.91 31.78 27.55
N ASP A 306 10.77 32.42 27.34
CA ASP A 306 9.46 31.79 27.24
C ASP A 306 9.13 31.26 25.82
N PHE A 307 10.07 31.42 24.91
CA PHE A 307 9.90 30.98 23.52
C PHE A 307 10.65 29.67 23.26
N GLU A 308 10.04 28.83 22.41
CA GLU A 308 10.67 27.66 21.80
C GLU A 308 10.44 27.70 20.29
N VAL A 309 11.53 27.59 19.54
CA VAL A 309 11.51 27.47 18.06
C VAL A 309 11.90 26.05 17.69
N GLN A 310 11.09 25.42 16.85
CA GLN A 310 11.38 24.13 16.22
C GLN A 310 11.42 24.32 14.71
N VAL A 311 12.49 23.84 14.08
CA VAL A 311 12.68 23.86 12.63
C VAL A 311 12.89 22.42 12.18
N THR A 312 12.10 21.95 11.25
CA THR A 312 12.30 20.68 10.56
C THR A 312 12.45 20.96 9.07
N SER A 313 13.49 20.43 8.46
CA SER A 313 13.74 20.53 7.03
C SER A 313 14.11 19.16 6.49
N GLN A 314 13.35 18.69 5.51
CA GLN A 314 13.59 17.44 4.81
C GLN A 314 13.69 17.74 3.32
N PHE A 315 14.71 17.18 2.70
CA PHE A 315 14.93 17.27 1.26
C PHE A 315 15.20 15.89 0.72
N SER A 316 14.63 15.57 -0.45
CA SER A 316 14.95 14.34 -1.17
C SER A 316 14.94 14.53 -2.67
N LYS A 317 15.79 13.75 -3.33
CA LYS A 317 15.75 13.53 -4.78
C LYS A 317 15.73 12.04 -5.02
N VAL A 318 14.70 11.57 -5.72
CA VAL A 318 14.55 10.18 -6.14
C VAL A 318 14.62 10.16 -7.66
N ARG A 319 15.45 9.28 -8.22
CA ARG A 319 15.49 8.98 -9.65
C ARG A 319 15.14 7.51 -9.82
N GLN A 320 14.14 7.21 -10.61
CA GLN A 320 13.65 5.86 -10.84
C GLN A 320 13.66 5.57 -12.34
N ASN A 321 14.25 4.45 -12.71
CA ASN A 321 14.08 3.87 -14.03
C ASN A 321 12.91 2.89 -13.95
N LYS A 322 11.83 3.21 -14.61
CA LYS A 322 10.58 2.43 -14.59
C LYS A 322 10.58 1.33 -15.64
N THR A 323 9.62 0.44 -15.46
CA THR A 323 9.29 -0.62 -16.39
C THR A 323 7.79 -0.65 -16.54
N ASN A 324 7.30 -0.79 -17.76
CA ASN A 324 5.89 -1.00 -18.02
C ASN A 324 5.42 -2.31 -17.39
N GLU A 325 4.21 -2.35 -16.91
CA GLU A 325 3.61 -3.48 -16.20
C GLU A 325 2.17 -3.71 -16.67
N ALA A 326 1.43 -4.50 -15.94
CA ALA A 326 0.05 -4.87 -16.20
C ALA A 326 -0.11 -5.50 -17.60
N THR A 327 -1.01 -4.99 -18.41
CA THR A 327 -1.30 -5.52 -19.75
C THR A 327 -0.44 -4.92 -20.85
N SER A 328 0.62 -4.19 -20.49
CA SER A 328 1.53 -3.61 -21.49
C SER A 328 2.29 -4.71 -22.23
N TYR A 329 2.25 -4.66 -23.57
CA TYR A 329 2.88 -5.68 -24.42
C TYR A 329 4.43 -5.65 -24.37
N ASP A 330 5.02 -4.60 -23.86
CA ASP A 330 6.46 -4.48 -23.59
C ASP A 330 6.80 -4.72 -22.09
N GLY A 331 5.79 -4.99 -21.25
CA GLY A 331 5.95 -5.33 -19.85
C GLY A 331 6.64 -6.70 -19.67
N PRO A 332 7.72 -6.80 -18.87
CA PRO A 332 8.48 -8.05 -18.75
C PRO A 332 7.66 -9.23 -18.26
N VAL A 333 6.75 -9.01 -17.30
CA VAL A 333 5.88 -10.07 -16.77
C VAL A 333 4.88 -10.55 -17.82
N ALA A 334 4.23 -9.64 -18.54
CA ALA A 334 3.31 -9.96 -19.61
C ALA A 334 4.04 -10.72 -20.75
N ASN A 335 5.28 -10.35 -21.04
CA ASN A 335 6.07 -11.01 -22.06
C ASN A 335 6.35 -12.46 -21.70
N TYR A 336 7.00 -12.77 -20.56
CA TYR A 336 7.32 -14.17 -20.29
C TYR A 336 6.09 -15.02 -19.98
N ALA A 337 5.03 -14.40 -19.44
CA ALA A 337 3.84 -15.12 -19.02
C ALA A 337 2.83 -15.37 -20.14
N PHE A 338 2.90 -14.57 -21.25
CA PHE A 338 1.95 -14.70 -22.33
C PHE A 338 2.49 -14.41 -23.73
N PHE A 339 3.22 -13.28 -23.92
CA PHE A 339 3.45 -12.77 -25.28
C PHE A 339 4.63 -13.43 -25.98
N GLN A 340 5.56 -14.01 -25.24
CA GLN A 340 6.71 -14.70 -25.80
C GLN A 340 6.58 -16.22 -25.66
N SER A 341 6.70 -16.93 -26.76
CA SER A 341 6.73 -18.39 -26.71
C SER A 341 8.16 -18.92 -26.54
N PRO A 342 8.34 -20.11 -25.98
CA PRO A 342 9.63 -20.79 -25.99
C PRO A 342 10.19 -21.01 -27.39
N SER A 343 9.37 -20.91 -28.45
CA SER A 343 9.80 -20.98 -29.87
C SER A 343 10.36 -19.66 -30.38
N SER A 344 10.08 -18.53 -29.68
CA SER A 344 10.59 -17.21 -30.11
C SER A 344 12.05 -17.05 -29.73
N THR A 345 12.90 -16.60 -30.68
CA THR A 345 14.32 -16.38 -30.45
C THR A 345 14.59 -14.88 -30.26
N PRO A 346 15.24 -14.50 -29.15
CA PRO A 346 15.55 -13.09 -28.88
C PRO A 346 16.72 -12.55 -29.70
N TYR A 347 17.53 -13.43 -30.31
CA TYR A 347 18.74 -13.08 -31.05
C TYR A 347 18.68 -13.60 -32.48
N ASN A 348 19.27 -12.83 -33.39
CA ASN A 348 19.58 -13.24 -34.76
C ASN A 348 20.77 -14.22 -34.77
N GLU A 349 21.02 -14.87 -35.89
CA GLU A 349 22.14 -15.80 -36.05
C GLU A 349 23.50 -15.15 -35.80
N ASP A 350 23.64 -13.86 -36.06
CA ASP A 350 24.86 -13.08 -35.81
C ASP A 350 25.05 -12.63 -34.34
N GLY A 351 24.10 -12.99 -33.46
CA GLY A 351 24.12 -12.64 -32.03
C GLY A 351 23.56 -11.25 -31.70
N THR A 352 23.09 -10.49 -32.67
CA THR A 352 22.39 -9.22 -32.43
C THR A 352 20.96 -9.49 -31.94
N LEU A 353 20.38 -8.53 -31.23
CA LEU A 353 18.99 -8.65 -30.81
C LEU A 353 18.06 -8.62 -32.02
N ASN A 354 17.16 -9.57 -32.10
CA ASN A 354 16.06 -9.57 -33.04
C ASN A 354 15.09 -8.44 -32.68
N ASN A 355 14.69 -7.61 -33.65
CA ASN A 355 13.80 -6.49 -33.40
C ASN A 355 12.32 -6.89 -33.21
N GLY A 356 11.91 -8.08 -33.66
CA GLY A 356 10.55 -8.54 -33.54
C GLY A 356 10.40 -10.03 -33.30
N CYS A 357 9.71 -10.42 -32.25
CA CYS A 357 9.35 -11.80 -31.92
C CYS A 357 8.08 -11.86 -31.08
N GLY A 358 7.56 -13.06 -30.84
CA GLY A 358 6.34 -13.25 -30.02
C GLY A 358 5.05 -12.82 -30.71
N VAL A 359 3.97 -12.80 -29.94
CA VAL A 359 2.59 -12.58 -30.44
C VAL A 359 2.42 -11.23 -31.12
N PHE A 360 3.04 -10.17 -30.56
CA PHE A 360 2.92 -8.80 -31.06
C PHE A 360 4.08 -8.38 -31.97
N GLY A 361 5.00 -9.28 -32.28
CA GLY A 361 6.20 -8.94 -33.06
C GLY A 361 7.11 -7.96 -32.29
N VAL A 362 7.13 -8.01 -30.97
CA VAL A 362 7.93 -7.14 -30.12
C VAL A 362 8.89 -7.98 -29.27
N ASN A 363 10.19 -7.75 -29.44
CA ASN A 363 11.20 -8.32 -28.57
C ASN A 363 11.40 -7.39 -27.34
N PRO A 364 11.03 -7.81 -26.12
CA PRO A 364 11.13 -6.96 -24.93
C PRO A 364 12.58 -6.58 -24.59
N LEU A 365 13.56 -7.37 -24.93
CA LEU A 365 14.98 -7.03 -24.75
C LEU A 365 15.40 -5.92 -25.72
N TYR A 366 14.97 -6.00 -26.96
CA TYR A 366 15.23 -4.99 -27.97
C TYR A 366 14.56 -3.66 -27.60
N GLU A 367 13.26 -3.69 -27.25
CA GLU A 367 12.53 -2.49 -26.82
C GLU A 367 13.22 -1.78 -25.66
N ARG A 368 13.74 -2.53 -24.68
CA ARG A 368 14.43 -1.94 -23.54
C ARG A 368 15.78 -1.32 -23.88
N GLU A 369 16.43 -1.71 -24.99
CA GLU A 369 17.61 -1.01 -25.49
C GLU A 369 17.24 0.32 -26.18
N HIS A 370 16.04 0.39 -26.78
CA HIS A 370 15.56 1.50 -27.60
C HIS A 370 14.49 2.36 -26.93
N SER A 371 14.21 2.11 -25.64
CA SER A 371 13.27 2.91 -24.86
C SER A 371 13.81 3.22 -23.47
N SER A 372 13.34 4.31 -22.88
CA SER A 372 13.59 4.65 -21.49
C SER A 372 12.40 5.37 -20.88
N ASP A 373 12.13 5.07 -19.60
CA ASP A 373 11.16 5.76 -18.77
C ASP A 373 11.85 6.13 -17.45
N VAL A 374 12.17 7.40 -17.31
CA VAL A 374 12.92 7.93 -16.17
C VAL A 374 12.07 8.92 -15.41
N TYR A 375 11.71 8.57 -14.18
CA TYR A 375 11.00 9.45 -13.28
C TYR A 375 11.96 10.07 -12.26
N THR A 376 11.90 11.38 -12.09
CA THR A 376 12.65 12.10 -11.08
C THR A 376 11.69 12.84 -10.15
N LEU A 377 11.67 12.49 -8.87
CA LEU A 377 10.92 13.18 -7.83
C LEU A 377 11.86 14.04 -6.99
N MET A 378 11.55 15.32 -6.88
CA MET A 378 12.16 16.24 -5.92
C MET A 378 11.12 16.60 -4.86
N LYS A 379 11.46 16.42 -3.59
CA LYS A 379 10.59 16.78 -2.46
C LYS A 379 11.33 17.63 -1.45
N ALA A 380 10.67 18.68 -0.97
CA ALA A 380 11.14 19.51 0.13
C ALA A 380 9.99 19.73 1.12
N PHE A 381 10.14 19.28 2.35
CA PHE A 381 9.18 19.48 3.41
C PHE A 381 9.84 20.27 4.54
N ASN A 382 9.34 21.48 4.79
CA ASN A 382 9.92 22.41 5.74
C ASN A 382 8.86 22.87 6.72
N THR A 383 9.15 22.83 8.00
CA THR A 383 8.29 23.35 9.05
C THR A 383 9.04 24.27 9.99
N ILE A 384 8.36 25.33 10.40
CA ILE A 384 8.79 26.21 11.46
C ILE A 384 7.66 26.29 12.47
N LYS A 385 7.93 25.94 13.72
CA LYS A 385 6.97 26.09 14.83
C LYS A 385 7.57 27.01 15.87
N LEU A 386 6.86 28.07 16.20
CA LEU A 386 7.14 28.95 17.29
C LEU A 386 6.12 28.68 18.42
N THR A 387 6.62 28.41 19.63
CA THR A 387 5.77 28.26 20.81
C THR A 387 6.13 29.35 21.81
N TYR A 388 5.12 30.07 22.29
CA TYR A 388 5.23 31.06 23.36
C TYR A 388 4.52 30.53 24.60
N ASN A 389 5.25 30.33 25.69
CA ASN A 389 4.71 29.95 26.99
C ASN A 389 4.21 31.20 27.68
N ILE A 390 2.89 31.47 27.60
CA ILE A 390 2.25 32.63 28.22
C ILE A 390 2.39 32.55 29.76
N TRP A 391 2.21 31.32 30.27
CA TRP A 391 2.61 30.87 31.61
C TRP A 391 2.73 29.35 31.64
N ASP A 392 3.20 28.74 32.70
CA ASP A 392 3.49 27.30 32.82
C ASP A 392 2.38 26.34 32.35
N LYS A 393 1.13 26.82 32.23
CA LYS A 393 -0.03 26.00 31.92
C LYS A 393 -0.72 26.38 30.61
N LEU A 394 -0.36 27.49 30.01
CA LEU A 394 -0.95 28.02 28.79
C LEU A 394 0.14 28.38 27.80
N ASN A 395 0.11 27.77 26.63
CA ASN A 395 1.01 28.11 25.55
C ASN A 395 0.23 28.40 24.26
N LEU A 396 0.77 29.34 23.50
CA LEU A 396 0.35 29.67 22.14
C LEU A 396 1.43 29.20 21.17
N SER A 397 1.05 28.45 20.16
CA SER A 397 2.00 28.06 19.11
C SER A 397 1.47 28.39 17.72
N GLU A 398 2.38 28.81 16.86
CA GLU A 398 2.15 28.97 15.43
C GLU A 398 3.10 28.04 14.68
N LYS A 399 2.55 27.25 13.77
CA LYS A 399 3.32 26.39 12.86
C LYS A 399 3.01 26.76 11.42
N ILE A 400 4.05 26.95 10.65
CA ILE A 400 4.00 27.12 9.20
C ILE A 400 4.72 25.95 8.58
N ALA A 401 4.10 25.26 7.65
CA ALA A 401 4.67 24.12 6.94
C ALA A 401 4.47 24.29 5.43
N TYR A 402 5.54 24.08 4.70
CA TYR A 402 5.54 24.11 3.24
C TYR A 402 6.02 22.75 2.73
N ASP A 403 5.14 22.07 1.99
CA ASP A 403 5.38 20.77 1.34
C ASP A 403 5.40 20.98 -0.17
N TYR A 404 6.56 20.81 -0.76
CA TYR A 404 6.83 20.90 -2.19
C TYR A 404 7.16 19.54 -2.74
N ALA A 405 6.49 19.11 -3.80
CA ALA A 405 6.80 17.90 -4.53
C ALA A 405 6.73 18.18 -6.04
N GLN A 406 7.80 17.85 -6.76
CA GLN A 406 7.83 17.92 -8.23
C GLN A 406 8.30 16.59 -8.80
N GLY A 407 7.45 15.97 -9.59
CA GLY A 407 7.75 14.82 -10.43
C GLY A 407 8.05 15.25 -11.85
N THR A 408 9.10 14.71 -12.44
CA THR A 408 9.42 14.84 -13.87
C THR A 408 9.55 13.45 -14.44
N ASN A 409 8.74 13.11 -15.44
CA ASN A 409 8.81 11.87 -16.16
C ASN A 409 9.30 12.13 -17.58
N ASP A 410 10.45 11.55 -17.93
CA ASP A 410 11.05 11.60 -19.28
C ASP A 410 10.90 10.21 -19.90
N VAL A 411 10.08 10.11 -20.94
CA VAL A 411 9.84 8.86 -21.69
C VAL A 411 10.37 9.04 -23.10
N LEU A 412 11.20 8.11 -23.51
CA LEU A 412 11.76 8.05 -24.84
C LEU A 412 11.47 6.69 -25.46
N TRP A 413 10.92 6.72 -26.65
CA TRP A 413 10.93 5.63 -27.62
C TRP A 413 11.72 6.12 -28.83
N ASP A 414 12.91 5.59 -29.05
CA ASP A 414 13.72 5.98 -30.18
C ASP A 414 13.11 5.45 -31.51
N ARG A 415 13.68 5.84 -32.62
CA ARG A 415 13.16 5.47 -33.95
C ARG A 415 13.23 3.96 -34.26
N HIS A 416 14.00 3.20 -33.49
CA HIS A 416 14.17 1.75 -33.66
C HIS A 416 13.19 0.96 -32.80
N SER A 417 12.65 1.59 -31.74
CA SER A 417 11.65 0.97 -30.88
C SER A 417 10.32 0.83 -31.62
N ASN A 418 9.51 -0.13 -31.20
CA ASN A 418 8.21 -0.40 -31.81
C ASN A 418 7.24 0.79 -31.65
N ASN A 419 7.29 1.48 -30.50
CA ASN A 419 6.47 2.66 -30.22
C ASN A 419 7.01 3.94 -30.85
N GLY A 420 8.30 4.02 -31.15
CA GLY A 420 8.94 5.20 -31.71
C GLY A 420 9.08 5.20 -33.22
N ALA A 421 9.00 4.01 -33.89
CA ALA A 421 9.23 3.90 -35.31
C ALA A 421 8.18 4.68 -36.15
N PRO A 422 8.59 5.33 -37.24
CA PRO A 422 9.98 5.44 -37.76
C PRO A 422 10.75 6.68 -37.28
N GLY A 423 10.11 7.63 -36.59
CA GLY A 423 10.70 8.94 -36.31
C GLY A 423 11.20 9.14 -34.88
N GLY A 424 10.84 8.27 -33.96
CA GLY A 424 11.05 8.45 -32.53
C GLY A 424 9.98 9.31 -31.84
N VAL A 425 9.75 9.08 -30.57
CA VAL A 425 8.82 9.82 -29.71
C VAL A 425 9.50 10.11 -28.36
N MET A 426 9.48 11.38 -27.94
CA MET A 426 9.92 11.81 -26.63
C MET A 426 8.79 12.52 -25.92
N GLN A 427 8.51 12.15 -24.68
CA GLN A 427 7.52 12.79 -23.84
C GLN A 427 8.16 13.27 -22.54
N ARG A 428 7.77 14.46 -22.09
CA ARG A 428 8.15 14.99 -20.77
C ARG A 428 6.92 15.45 -20.04
N ILE A 429 6.68 14.87 -18.87
CA ILE A 429 5.59 15.25 -17.98
C ILE A 429 6.20 15.87 -16.72
N VAL A 430 5.76 17.05 -16.35
CA VAL A 430 6.20 17.72 -15.12
C VAL A 430 4.98 18.02 -14.26
N ASN A 431 4.87 17.33 -13.15
CA ASN A 431 3.83 17.49 -12.15
C ASN A 431 4.40 18.17 -10.91
N ARG A 432 3.74 19.21 -10.44
CA ARG A 432 4.13 19.92 -9.24
C ARG A 432 2.95 20.01 -8.29
N ASN A 433 3.19 19.71 -7.02
CA ASN A 433 2.25 19.89 -5.93
C ASN A 433 2.89 20.78 -4.86
N ASP A 434 2.30 21.95 -4.63
CA ASP A 434 2.68 22.91 -3.59
C ASP A 434 1.61 22.92 -2.52
N GLN A 435 1.98 22.73 -1.26
CA GLN A 435 1.04 22.79 -0.15
C GLN A 435 1.59 23.67 0.98
N LEU A 436 0.90 24.74 1.29
CA LEU A 436 1.16 25.58 2.44
C LEU A 436 0.13 25.31 3.53
N ASN A 437 0.60 24.94 4.70
CA ASN A 437 -0.24 24.74 5.89
C ASN A 437 0.15 25.74 6.98
N THR A 438 -0.83 26.37 7.61
CA THR A 438 -0.64 27.15 8.82
C THR A 438 -1.48 26.58 9.95
N GLN A 439 -0.96 26.61 11.18
CA GLN A 439 -1.64 26.03 12.33
C GLN A 439 -1.36 26.86 13.58
N THR A 440 -2.36 27.64 14.02
CA THR A 440 -2.34 28.38 15.29
C THR A 440 -3.00 27.53 16.36
N GLN A 441 -2.34 27.33 17.49
CA GLN A 441 -2.90 26.52 18.61
C GLN A 441 -2.72 27.24 19.95
N LEU A 442 -3.78 27.23 20.75
CA LEU A 442 -3.77 27.62 22.16
C LEU A 442 -4.00 26.37 23.00
N SER A 443 -3.03 25.99 23.82
CA SER A 443 -3.05 24.77 24.63
C SER A 443 -3.01 25.11 26.12
N TYR A 444 -3.92 24.51 26.90
CA TYR A 444 -4.02 24.65 28.36
C TYR A 444 -3.94 23.30 29.04
N ILE A 445 -2.93 23.09 29.88
CA ILE A 445 -2.76 21.85 30.66
C ILE A 445 -2.62 22.19 32.13
N ASN A 446 -3.49 21.61 32.95
CA ASN A 446 -3.46 21.86 34.39
C ASN A 446 -4.00 20.69 35.22
N SER A 447 -3.49 20.57 36.44
CA SER A 447 -3.94 19.58 37.44
C SER A 447 -4.39 20.29 38.72
N PHE A 448 -5.58 19.95 39.21
CA PHE A 448 -6.17 20.48 40.42
C PHE A 448 -6.51 19.32 41.38
N GLY A 449 -5.57 18.94 42.23
CA GLY A 449 -5.71 17.77 43.07
C GLY A 449 -5.83 16.49 42.23
N LEU A 450 -7.00 15.84 42.25
CA LEU A 450 -7.26 14.62 41.46
C LEU A 450 -7.83 14.91 40.05
N HIS A 451 -8.05 16.16 39.72
CA HIS A 451 -8.60 16.57 38.41
C HIS A 451 -7.49 17.03 37.49
N ASN A 452 -7.41 16.45 36.32
CA ASN A 452 -6.46 16.83 35.25
C ASN A 452 -7.26 17.27 34.02
N ILE A 453 -6.88 18.39 33.43
CA ILE A 453 -7.50 18.98 32.25
C ILE A 453 -6.40 19.24 31.21
N ASP A 454 -6.62 18.81 29.97
CA ASP A 454 -5.84 19.13 28.76
C ASP A 454 -6.82 19.65 27.72
N ALA A 455 -6.75 20.93 27.37
CA ALA A 455 -7.60 21.56 26.40
C ALA A 455 -6.79 22.25 25.31
N LEU A 456 -7.32 22.23 24.09
CA LEU A 456 -6.69 22.82 22.91
C LEU A 456 -7.76 23.51 22.07
N LEU A 457 -7.44 24.72 21.59
CA LEU A 457 -8.17 25.40 20.52
C LEU A 457 -7.22 25.61 19.36
N GLY A 458 -7.69 25.44 18.15
CA GLY A 458 -6.87 25.53 16.95
C GLY A 458 -7.60 26.20 15.80
N PHE A 459 -6.80 26.90 14.99
CA PHE A 459 -7.18 27.43 13.69
C PHE A 459 -6.15 26.97 12.66
N GLU A 460 -6.60 26.44 11.52
CA GLU A 460 -5.74 25.92 10.47
C GLU A 460 -6.16 26.42 9.10
N THR A 461 -5.18 26.67 8.26
CA THR A 461 -5.40 26.88 6.82
C THR A 461 -4.52 25.94 6.00
N GLN A 462 -5.04 25.51 4.89
CA GLN A 462 -4.30 24.77 3.85
C GLN A 462 -4.58 25.42 2.51
N ASP A 463 -3.51 25.72 1.76
CA ASP A 463 -3.56 26.15 0.37
C ASP A 463 -2.76 25.14 -0.46
N THR A 464 -3.36 24.57 -1.48
CA THR A 464 -2.75 23.56 -2.34
C THR A 464 -2.89 23.96 -3.79
N GLU A 465 -1.77 23.94 -4.52
CA GLU A 465 -1.73 24.14 -5.97
C GLU A 465 -1.12 22.88 -6.62
N TYR A 466 -1.79 22.39 -7.64
CA TYR A 466 -1.31 21.33 -8.51
C TYR A 466 -1.13 21.86 -9.91
N ALA A 467 0.02 21.61 -10.52
CA ALA A 467 0.31 22.01 -11.89
C ALA A 467 0.81 20.80 -12.68
N PHE A 468 0.17 20.56 -13.81
CA PHE A 468 0.49 19.54 -14.79
C PHE A 468 0.99 20.18 -16.07
N ASN A 469 2.13 19.69 -16.60
CA ASN A 469 2.67 20.12 -17.87
C ASN A 469 3.11 18.87 -18.64
N TYR A 470 2.50 18.63 -19.78
CA TYR A 470 2.85 17.59 -20.73
C TYR A 470 3.44 18.21 -21.98
N MET A 471 4.53 17.65 -22.45
CA MET A 471 5.20 18.03 -23.68
C MET A 471 5.61 16.78 -24.45
N ALA A 472 5.36 16.73 -25.74
CA ALA A 472 5.77 15.62 -26.58
C ALA A 472 6.38 16.12 -27.88
N GLY A 473 7.36 15.39 -28.37
CA GLY A 473 7.97 15.56 -29.69
C GLY A 473 7.96 14.26 -30.46
N GLN A 474 7.76 14.36 -31.76
CA GLN A 474 7.72 13.23 -32.69
C GLN A 474 8.48 13.56 -33.97
N ASP A 475 8.81 12.54 -34.78
CA ASP A 475 9.43 12.66 -36.10
C ASP A 475 10.81 13.35 -36.08
N TYR A 476 11.71 12.80 -35.26
CA TYR A 476 13.08 13.29 -35.15
C TYR A 476 13.90 12.94 -36.39
N PRO A 477 14.66 13.91 -36.99
CA PRO A 477 15.49 13.64 -38.16
C PRO A 477 16.76 12.86 -37.82
N GLY A 478 17.14 12.71 -36.56
CA GLY A 478 18.33 12.01 -36.04
C GLY A 478 18.13 11.53 -34.61
N ASP A 479 19.16 10.97 -34.02
CA ASP A 479 19.10 10.35 -32.67
C ASP A 479 19.30 11.35 -31.52
N LEU A 480 19.05 12.64 -31.78
CA LEU A 480 19.06 13.68 -30.75
C LEU A 480 17.61 14.03 -30.38
N TYR A 481 17.09 13.34 -29.37
CA TYR A 481 15.70 13.39 -28.93
C TYR A 481 15.45 14.52 -27.91
N GLU A 482 15.67 15.76 -28.32
CA GLU A 482 15.27 16.96 -27.57
C GLU A 482 14.04 17.57 -28.25
N LEU A 483 13.07 18.06 -27.45
CA LEU A 483 11.80 18.58 -27.97
C LEU A 483 11.96 19.62 -29.08
N THR A 484 13.01 20.42 -29.01
CA THR A 484 13.33 21.43 -30.04
C THR A 484 13.76 20.85 -31.39
N ASN A 485 14.11 19.58 -31.45
CA ASN A 485 14.57 18.88 -32.65
C ASN A 485 13.48 18.04 -33.32
N ALA A 486 12.30 17.98 -32.70
CA ALA A 486 11.18 17.20 -33.22
C ALA A 486 10.59 17.84 -34.48
N GLY A 487 10.14 17.01 -35.43
CA GLY A 487 9.39 17.45 -36.62
C GLY A 487 8.00 17.95 -36.24
N SER A 488 7.41 17.42 -35.19
CA SER A 488 6.16 17.89 -34.59
C SER A 488 6.22 17.92 -33.08
N THR A 489 5.59 18.89 -32.44
CA THR A 489 5.50 19.03 -30.99
C THR A 489 4.07 19.27 -30.54
N SER A 490 3.74 18.76 -29.36
CA SER A 490 2.49 19.06 -28.66
C SER A 490 2.76 19.43 -27.21
N ALA A 491 1.89 20.25 -26.62
CA ALA A 491 1.97 20.61 -25.23
C ALA A 491 0.56 20.76 -24.62
N GLU A 492 0.42 20.31 -23.38
CA GLU A 492 -0.79 20.50 -22.60
C GLU A 492 -0.39 20.99 -21.21
N THR A 493 -1.15 21.92 -20.65
CA THR A 493 -0.94 22.43 -19.30
C THR A 493 -2.25 22.50 -18.55
N ASN A 494 -2.22 22.14 -17.27
CA ASN A 494 -3.36 22.24 -16.37
C ASN A 494 -2.91 22.79 -15.01
N ARG A 495 -3.75 23.62 -14.38
CA ARG A 495 -3.55 24.07 -13.01
C ARG A 495 -4.83 23.89 -12.22
N GLN A 496 -4.69 23.37 -11.05
CA GLN A 496 -5.79 23.18 -10.10
C GLN A 496 -5.36 23.67 -8.73
N SER A 497 -6.29 24.24 -7.98
CA SER A 497 -6.02 24.66 -6.61
C SER A 497 -7.21 24.45 -5.71
N TYR A 498 -6.95 24.17 -4.46
CA TYR A 498 -8.00 24.19 -3.44
C TYR A 498 -7.50 24.78 -2.14
N ARG A 499 -8.42 25.29 -1.36
CA ARG A 499 -8.19 25.86 -0.04
C ARG A 499 -9.10 25.21 0.97
N MET A 500 -8.56 25.02 2.18
CA MET A 500 -9.32 24.57 3.32
C MET A 500 -9.03 25.45 4.53
N THR A 501 -10.08 25.80 5.26
CA THR A 501 -9.99 26.55 6.52
C THR A 501 -10.70 25.75 7.59
N SER A 502 -10.09 25.65 8.78
CA SER A 502 -10.60 24.79 9.82
C SER A 502 -10.51 25.44 11.20
N PHE A 503 -11.54 25.23 12.00
CA PHE A 503 -11.56 25.56 13.42
C PHE A 503 -11.71 24.26 14.22
N LEU A 504 -10.91 24.09 15.26
CA LEU A 504 -10.92 22.86 16.05
C LEU A 504 -10.77 23.13 17.54
N GLY A 505 -11.31 22.23 18.34
CA GLY A 505 -11.17 22.25 19.77
C GLY A 505 -11.19 20.85 20.35
N ARG A 506 -10.43 20.65 21.41
CA ARG A 506 -10.35 19.39 22.16
C ARG A 506 -10.33 19.71 23.64
N ALA A 507 -11.01 18.88 24.44
CA ALA A 507 -10.91 18.89 25.88
C ALA A 507 -10.82 17.45 26.39
N ASN A 508 -9.77 17.13 27.10
CA ASN A 508 -9.58 15.88 27.81
C ASN A 508 -9.64 16.17 29.31
N TYR A 509 -10.45 15.39 30.00
CA TYR A 509 -10.58 15.45 31.45
C TYR A 509 -10.29 14.07 32.03
N ASN A 510 -9.57 14.07 33.12
CA ASN A 510 -9.32 12.85 33.88
C ASN A 510 -9.50 13.12 35.36
N TYR A 511 -10.15 12.20 36.06
CA TYR A 511 -10.32 12.21 37.50
C TYR A 511 -9.57 11.05 38.13
N ALA A 512 -8.60 11.37 38.99
CA ALA A 512 -7.81 10.44 39.80
C ALA A 512 -7.04 9.39 38.94
N ASP A 513 -6.72 9.72 37.68
CA ASP A 513 -6.12 8.80 36.71
C ASP A 513 -6.92 7.49 36.50
N ARG A 514 -8.22 7.54 36.75
CA ARG A 514 -9.15 6.41 36.74
C ARG A 514 -10.29 6.56 35.75
N TYR A 515 -10.91 7.73 35.71
CA TYR A 515 -12.04 8.05 34.84
C TYR A 515 -11.60 9.12 33.83
N TYR A 516 -11.74 8.83 32.57
CA TYR A 516 -11.29 9.69 31.48
C TYR A 516 -12.47 10.04 30.58
N LEU A 517 -12.53 11.31 30.16
CA LEU A 517 -13.48 11.81 29.19
C LEU A 517 -12.75 12.67 28.17
N GLY A 518 -12.94 12.39 26.91
CA GLY A 518 -12.41 13.17 25.79
C GLY A 518 -13.54 13.70 24.92
N LEU A 519 -13.45 14.97 24.56
CA LEU A 519 -14.36 15.66 23.65
C LEU A 519 -13.54 16.34 22.55
N SER A 520 -13.97 16.24 21.32
CA SER A 520 -13.39 17.00 20.21
C SER A 520 -14.46 17.51 19.27
N TYR A 521 -14.19 18.67 18.69
CA TYR A 521 -15.01 19.27 17.65
C TYR A 521 -14.10 19.94 16.62
N ARG A 522 -14.43 19.78 15.34
CA ARG A 522 -13.78 20.44 14.24
C ARG A 522 -14.80 20.82 13.17
N THR A 523 -14.62 21.95 12.54
CA THR A 523 -15.37 22.31 11.34
C THR A 523 -14.40 22.69 10.22
N ASP A 524 -14.58 22.09 9.05
CA ASP A 524 -13.76 22.30 7.85
C ASP A 524 -14.59 22.95 6.77
N GLY A 525 -14.05 24.00 6.16
CA GLY A 525 -14.60 24.64 4.97
C GLY A 525 -13.67 24.37 3.78
N SER A 526 -14.14 23.61 2.78
CA SER A 526 -13.35 23.23 1.59
C SER A 526 -13.87 23.90 0.33
N SER A 527 -12.97 24.43 -0.49
CA SER A 527 -13.31 24.99 -1.81
C SER A 527 -13.68 23.94 -2.87
N ARG A 528 -13.52 22.64 -2.56
CA ARG A 528 -13.94 21.53 -3.44
C ARG A 528 -15.46 21.32 -3.50
N LEU A 529 -16.20 22.06 -2.68
CA LEU A 529 -17.66 22.01 -2.60
C LEU A 529 -18.27 23.39 -2.85
N ALA A 530 -19.51 23.38 -3.33
CA ALA A 530 -20.28 24.59 -3.52
C ALA A 530 -20.49 25.33 -2.19
N ARG A 531 -20.78 26.64 -2.26
CA ARG A 531 -20.84 27.53 -1.09
C ARG A 531 -21.76 27.01 0.01
N GLU A 532 -22.91 26.48 -0.38
CA GLU A 532 -23.97 25.99 0.52
C GLU A 532 -23.56 24.69 1.27
N ASN A 533 -22.71 23.87 0.65
CA ASN A 533 -22.28 22.57 1.16
C ASN A 533 -20.82 22.55 1.65
N ARG A 534 -20.14 23.70 1.62
CA ARG A 534 -18.70 23.85 1.85
C ARG A 534 -18.26 23.44 3.26
N TRP A 535 -19.09 23.73 4.27
CA TRP A 535 -18.74 23.49 5.66
C TRP A 535 -19.20 22.13 6.16
N GLY A 536 -18.27 21.33 6.67
CA GLY A 536 -18.52 20.06 7.35
C GLY A 536 -18.17 20.14 8.83
N SER A 537 -19.04 19.60 9.69
CA SER A 537 -18.79 19.54 11.14
C SER A 537 -18.52 18.11 11.58
N PHE A 538 -17.43 17.91 12.30
CA PHE A 538 -16.90 16.62 12.75
C PHE A 538 -16.66 16.69 14.27
N TRP A 539 -17.01 15.64 14.97
CA TRP A 539 -16.92 15.63 16.41
C TRP A 539 -16.76 14.22 16.95
N SER A 540 -16.26 14.15 18.19
CA SER A 540 -16.21 12.88 18.90
C SER A 540 -16.37 13.04 20.38
N VAL A 541 -16.85 11.97 21.02
CA VAL A 541 -16.86 11.76 22.46
C VAL A 541 -16.21 10.42 22.74
N SER A 542 -15.37 10.38 23.77
CA SER A 542 -14.71 9.16 24.22
C SER A 542 -14.62 9.12 25.72
N GLY A 543 -14.67 7.92 26.28
CA GLY A 543 -14.49 7.68 27.69
C GLY A 543 -13.62 6.46 27.94
N ALA A 544 -12.92 6.46 29.07
CA ALA A 544 -12.23 5.29 29.55
C ALA A 544 -12.34 5.16 31.07
N TRP A 545 -12.41 3.90 31.50
CA TRP A 545 -12.43 3.54 32.91
C TRP A 545 -11.30 2.58 33.19
N ARG A 546 -10.36 3.03 34.01
CA ARG A 546 -9.25 2.20 34.47
C ARG A 546 -9.72 1.46 35.74
N PHE A 547 -10.46 0.38 35.50
CA PHE A 547 -11.16 -0.35 36.57
C PHE A 547 -10.22 -1.09 37.54
N ILE A 548 -8.96 -1.34 37.13
CA ILE A 548 -7.96 -1.97 38.02
C ILE A 548 -7.68 -1.16 39.25
N ASP A 549 -7.87 0.15 39.20
CA ASP A 549 -7.63 1.04 40.36
C ASP A 549 -8.79 1.08 41.33
N GLU A 550 -9.88 0.34 41.06
CA GLU A 550 -10.99 0.21 42.00
C GLU A 550 -10.62 -0.71 43.17
N SER A 551 -11.09 -0.34 44.34
CA SER A 551 -10.78 -1.05 45.62
C SER A 551 -11.24 -2.52 45.61
N PHE A 552 -12.35 -2.82 44.90
CA PHE A 552 -12.89 -4.19 44.88
C PHE A 552 -12.02 -5.15 44.07
N LEU A 553 -11.07 -4.63 43.24
CA LEU A 553 -10.11 -5.45 42.49
C LEU A 553 -8.76 -5.65 43.18
N ASN A 554 -8.56 -5.03 44.36
CA ASN A 554 -7.30 -5.22 45.09
C ASN A 554 -6.88 -6.69 45.29
N PRO A 555 -7.81 -7.66 45.51
CA PRO A 555 -7.41 -9.06 45.68
C PRO A 555 -6.77 -9.70 44.42
N VAL A 556 -7.10 -9.19 43.24
CA VAL A 556 -6.64 -9.77 41.97
C VAL A 556 -5.47 -9.01 41.35
N LYS A 557 -5.02 -7.88 41.92
CA LYS A 557 -3.93 -7.05 41.40
C LYS A 557 -2.60 -7.75 41.20
N ASN A 558 -2.37 -8.86 41.91
CA ASN A 558 -1.18 -9.67 41.74
C ASN A 558 -1.18 -10.47 40.42
N VAL A 559 -2.36 -10.68 39.84
CA VAL A 559 -2.52 -11.41 38.57
C VAL A 559 -2.93 -10.42 37.46
N LEU A 560 -3.96 -9.62 37.67
CA LEU A 560 -4.39 -8.57 36.76
C LEU A 560 -3.71 -7.26 37.18
N THR A 561 -2.64 -6.86 36.48
CA THR A 561 -1.80 -5.71 36.86
C THR A 561 -2.24 -4.41 36.21
N ASP A 562 -2.94 -4.47 35.08
CA ASP A 562 -3.66 -3.33 34.48
C ASP A 562 -4.98 -3.79 33.87
N GLY A 563 -5.98 -2.87 33.87
CA GLY A 563 -7.29 -3.13 33.31
C GLY A 563 -8.03 -1.83 32.99
N LYS A 564 -8.31 -1.61 31.73
CA LYS A 564 -8.98 -0.41 31.19
C LYS A 564 -10.03 -0.77 30.15
N LEU A 565 -11.23 -0.24 30.33
CA LEU A 565 -12.30 -0.28 29.35
C LEU A 565 -12.36 1.09 28.64
N ARG A 566 -12.44 1.06 27.31
CA ARG A 566 -12.51 2.26 26.44
C ARG A 566 -13.77 2.21 25.59
N MET A 567 -14.37 3.37 25.36
CA MET A 567 -15.48 3.52 24.43
C MET A 567 -15.36 4.86 23.72
N SER A 568 -15.59 4.86 22.41
CA SER A 568 -15.59 6.08 21.61
C SER A 568 -16.72 6.06 20.59
N TYR A 569 -17.22 7.25 20.28
CA TYR A 569 -18.14 7.51 19.17
C TYR A 569 -17.76 8.83 18.52
N GLY A 570 -17.77 8.88 17.19
CA GLY A 570 -17.50 10.12 16.49
C GLY A 570 -17.90 10.10 15.02
N VAL A 571 -17.82 11.28 14.43
CA VAL A 571 -18.17 11.55 13.04
C VAL A 571 -17.00 12.24 12.37
N ASN A 572 -16.50 11.64 11.29
CA ASN A 572 -15.50 12.21 10.37
C ASN A 572 -16.13 12.37 8.99
N GLY A 573 -15.44 13.05 8.08
CA GLY A 573 -15.89 13.21 6.70
C GLY A 573 -14.82 12.85 5.68
N THR A 574 -15.25 12.75 4.42
CA THR A 574 -14.37 12.70 3.25
C THR A 574 -14.84 13.75 2.26
N GLN A 575 -13.91 14.49 1.67
CA GLN A 575 -14.20 15.46 0.60
C GLN A 575 -14.11 14.76 -0.77
N PRO A 576 -14.72 15.35 -1.83
CA PRO A 576 -14.51 14.87 -3.19
C PRO A 576 -13.01 14.85 -3.55
N SER A 577 -12.59 13.88 -4.35
CA SER A 577 -11.22 13.82 -4.89
C SER A 577 -10.96 14.97 -5.85
N ASP A 578 -11.92 15.28 -6.73
CA ASP A 578 -11.80 16.34 -7.71
C ASP A 578 -11.96 17.74 -7.10
N TYR A 579 -11.14 18.68 -7.57
CA TYR A 579 -11.12 20.04 -7.03
C TYR A 579 -12.35 20.86 -7.41
N TYR A 580 -12.97 20.53 -8.53
CA TYR A 580 -14.06 21.31 -9.14
C TYR A 580 -15.30 20.49 -9.48
N ALA A 581 -15.49 19.32 -8.81
CA ALA A 581 -16.58 18.39 -9.04
C ALA A 581 -17.99 19.02 -9.01
N TYR A 582 -18.15 20.18 -8.36
CA TYR A 582 -19.42 20.89 -8.27
C TYR A 582 -19.66 21.87 -9.42
N MET A 583 -18.68 22.05 -10.36
CA MET A 583 -18.72 23.01 -11.47
C MET A 583 -18.89 22.32 -12.83
N ASN A 584 -19.48 23.00 -13.79
CA ASN A 584 -19.33 22.64 -15.20
C ASN A 584 -17.92 22.98 -15.67
N LEU A 585 -17.24 22.00 -16.25
CA LEU A 585 -15.90 22.16 -16.79
C LEU A 585 -15.93 22.09 -18.31
N TYR A 586 -15.10 22.92 -18.95
CA TYR A 586 -15.01 23.04 -20.40
C TYR A 586 -13.56 22.87 -20.86
N LYS A 587 -13.36 22.15 -21.95
CA LYS A 587 -12.09 22.07 -22.68
C LYS A 587 -12.16 22.94 -23.93
N TYR A 588 -11.15 23.78 -24.10
CA TYR A 588 -10.94 24.58 -25.32
C TYR A 588 -10.05 23.82 -26.30
N GLY A 589 -9.90 24.35 -27.52
CA GLY A 589 -9.04 23.75 -28.54
C GLY A 589 -9.70 22.60 -29.33
N ILE A 590 -10.98 22.37 -29.14
CA ILE A 590 -11.78 21.51 -30.00
C ILE A 590 -11.97 22.20 -31.36
N ILE A 591 -11.55 21.57 -32.43
CA ILE A 591 -11.69 22.13 -33.79
C ILE A 591 -12.96 21.58 -34.43
N TYR A 592 -13.87 22.46 -34.79
CA TYR A 592 -15.05 22.14 -35.59
C TYR A 592 -15.05 23.00 -36.86
N ASN A 593 -15.06 22.37 -38.02
CA ASN A 593 -15.00 23.00 -39.33
C ASN A 593 -13.88 24.08 -39.43
N GLY A 594 -12.69 23.78 -38.92
CA GLY A 594 -11.53 24.69 -38.93
C GLY A 594 -11.59 25.85 -37.93
N GLN A 595 -12.63 25.94 -37.11
CA GLN A 595 -12.79 26.96 -36.08
C GLN A 595 -12.54 26.35 -34.69
N SER A 596 -11.86 27.12 -33.84
CA SER A 596 -11.65 26.72 -32.44
C SER A 596 -12.97 26.83 -31.68
N GLY A 597 -13.35 25.75 -31.03
CA GLY A 597 -14.54 25.63 -30.19
C GLY A 597 -14.21 25.17 -28.78
N MET A 598 -15.25 24.89 -28.01
CA MET A 598 -15.14 24.30 -26.67
C MET A 598 -16.15 23.15 -26.52
N SER A 599 -15.78 22.18 -25.71
CA SER A 599 -16.63 21.06 -25.31
C SER A 599 -16.75 21.00 -23.79
N ILE A 600 -17.89 20.52 -23.31
CA ILE A 600 -18.05 20.20 -21.89
C ILE A 600 -17.22 18.96 -21.56
N VAL A 601 -16.54 18.95 -20.40
CA VAL A 601 -15.74 17.81 -19.91
C VAL A 601 -16.09 17.42 -18.49
N GLY A 602 -16.95 18.18 -17.82
CA GLY A 602 -17.45 17.85 -16.49
C GLY A 602 -18.82 18.47 -16.28
N ILE A 603 -19.75 17.69 -15.73
CA ILE A 603 -21.12 18.10 -15.47
C ILE A 603 -21.24 18.48 -14.01
N ALA A 604 -21.71 19.71 -13.74
CA ALA A 604 -21.85 20.24 -12.39
C ALA A 604 -22.77 19.40 -11.51
N ASN A 605 -22.35 19.25 -10.24
CA ASN A 605 -23.26 18.88 -9.17
C ASN A 605 -23.10 19.85 -7.98
N PRO A 606 -23.83 20.99 -7.96
CA PRO A 606 -23.75 21.95 -6.87
C PRO A 606 -24.28 21.42 -5.53
N ASP A 607 -25.05 20.33 -5.55
CA ASP A 607 -25.60 19.68 -4.36
C ASP A 607 -24.64 18.67 -3.73
N LEU A 608 -23.49 18.46 -4.33
CA LEU A 608 -22.45 17.54 -3.81
C LEU A 608 -22.06 17.91 -2.38
N LYS A 609 -22.02 16.91 -1.49
CA LYS A 609 -21.77 17.05 -0.05
C LYS A 609 -20.61 16.18 0.39
N TRP A 610 -20.15 16.44 1.61
CA TRP A 610 -19.22 15.57 2.32
C TRP A 610 -19.77 14.16 2.51
N GLU A 611 -18.97 13.12 2.30
CA GLU A 611 -19.27 11.82 2.86
C GLU A 611 -19.17 11.90 4.38
N LYS A 612 -20.01 11.13 5.09
CA LYS A 612 -20.07 11.10 6.56
C LYS A 612 -19.75 9.71 7.08
N ASN A 613 -18.69 9.62 7.85
CA ASN A 613 -18.25 8.39 8.52
C ASN A 613 -18.61 8.44 9.99
N LYS A 614 -19.54 7.60 10.44
CA LYS A 614 -19.93 7.43 11.84
C LYS A 614 -19.28 6.17 12.37
N THR A 615 -18.41 6.33 13.36
CA THR A 615 -17.65 5.19 13.92
C THR A 615 -17.88 5.11 15.42
N TRP A 616 -18.16 3.92 15.93
CA TRP A 616 -18.04 3.62 17.34
C TRP A 616 -17.05 2.47 17.58
N ASN A 617 -16.40 2.50 18.73
CA ASN A 617 -15.38 1.52 19.13
C ASN A 617 -15.55 1.22 20.62
N ILE A 618 -15.44 -0.06 20.99
CA ILE A 618 -15.29 -0.52 22.36
C ILE A 618 -13.96 -1.26 22.44
N GLY A 619 -13.11 -0.85 23.38
CA GLY A 619 -11.79 -1.42 23.58
C GLY A 619 -11.59 -1.89 25.02
N LEU A 620 -10.85 -2.98 25.17
CA LEU A 620 -10.45 -3.55 26.44
C LEU A 620 -8.93 -3.76 26.46
N ASP A 621 -8.25 -3.07 27.39
CA ASP A 621 -6.81 -3.24 27.62
C ASP A 621 -6.61 -3.97 28.95
N LEU A 622 -5.87 -5.08 28.93
CA LEU A 622 -5.57 -5.90 30.10
C LEU A 622 -4.08 -6.18 30.18
N SER A 623 -3.53 -6.19 31.38
CA SER A 623 -2.17 -6.70 31.63
C SER A 623 -2.18 -7.70 32.76
N PHE A 624 -1.50 -8.84 32.55
CA PHE A 624 -1.42 -9.93 33.51
C PHE A 624 0.04 -10.12 33.94
N ILE A 625 0.25 -10.21 35.26
CA ILE A 625 1.54 -10.51 35.92
C ILE A 625 2.72 -9.67 35.38
N ASP A 626 2.47 -8.47 34.85
CA ASP A 626 3.41 -7.57 34.18
C ASP A 626 4.18 -8.23 33.01
N ARG A 627 3.59 -9.27 32.42
CA ARG A 627 4.22 -10.03 31.32
C ARG A 627 3.37 -10.19 30.08
N ILE A 628 2.06 -10.20 30.21
CA ILE A 628 1.14 -10.42 29.12
C ILE A 628 0.22 -9.20 29.04
N SER A 629 0.26 -8.51 27.92
CA SER A 629 -0.68 -7.41 27.59
C SER A 629 -1.61 -7.88 26.50
N VAL A 630 -2.90 -7.62 26.67
CA VAL A 630 -3.96 -7.94 25.71
C VAL A 630 -4.72 -6.65 25.41
N THR A 631 -4.79 -6.28 24.16
CA THR A 631 -5.64 -5.20 23.65
C THR A 631 -6.65 -5.81 22.70
N PHE A 632 -7.93 -5.61 22.99
CA PHE A 632 -9.05 -6.05 22.16
C PHE A 632 -9.91 -4.85 21.80
N ASP A 633 -10.22 -4.66 20.53
CA ASP A 633 -11.12 -3.63 20.01
C ASP A 633 -12.22 -4.26 19.17
N TYR A 634 -13.46 -3.86 19.38
CA TYR A 634 -14.58 -4.13 18.48
C TYR A 634 -15.12 -2.81 17.95
N TYR A 635 -15.28 -2.71 16.64
CA TYR A 635 -15.66 -1.47 15.98
C TYR A 635 -16.75 -1.66 14.94
N GLN A 636 -17.48 -0.57 14.67
CA GLN A 636 -18.34 -0.43 13.51
C GLN A 636 -18.22 0.97 12.94
N ARG A 637 -17.93 1.05 11.65
CA ARG A 637 -17.93 2.27 10.84
C ARG A 637 -19.05 2.19 9.81
N LYS A 638 -19.90 3.21 9.76
CA LYS A 638 -20.91 3.40 8.72
C LYS A 638 -20.59 4.67 7.95
N THR A 639 -20.31 4.54 6.66
CA THR A 639 -20.19 5.65 5.72
C THR A 639 -21.53 5.86 5.04
N SER A 640 -22.00 7.09 5.00
CA SER A 640 -23.20 7.53 4.28
C SER A 640 -22.85 8.66 3.33
N ASP A 641 -23.75 8.93 2.39
CA ASP A 641 -23.55 9.94 1.37
C ASP A 641 -22.28 9.67 0.53
N LEU A 642 -22.03 8.39 0.20
CA LEU A 642 -20.88 7.97 -0.61
C LEU A 642 -20.88 8.68 -1.95
N ILE A 643 -19.72 9.22 -2.33
CA ILE A 643 -19.52 9.85 -3.63
C ILE A 643 -19.26 8.77 -4.67
N TYR A 644 -20.07 8.80 -5.72
CA TYR A 644 -19.94 7.91 -6.86
C TYR A 644 -20.12 8.67 -8.18
N ASP A 645 -19.28 8.35 -9.16
CA ASP A 645 -19.33 8.95 -10.51
C ASP A 645 -20.38 8.24 -11.33
N LEU A 646 -21.61 8.78 -11.30
CA LEU A 646 -22.75 8.20 -11.96
C LEU A 646 -22.69 8.49 -13.46
N PRO A 647 -22.77 7.46 -14.35
CA PRO A 647 -22.85 7.69 -15.79
C PRO A 647 -24.06 8.54 -16.18
N VAL A 648 -23.83 9.53 -17.01
CA VAL A 648 -24.88 10.40 -17.54
C VAL A 648 -25.39 9.83 -18.85
N SER A 649 -26.72 9.93 -19.06
CA SER A 649 -27.35 9.45 -20.29
C SER A 649 -26.76 10.17 -21.53
N GLN A 650 -26.30 9.39 -22.49
CA GLN A 650 -25.77 9.90 -23.77
C GLN A 650 -26.84 10.54 -24.66
N VAL A 651 -28.13 10.29 -24.39
CA VAL A 651 -29.27 10.89 -25.12
C VAL A 651 -29.27 12.44 -25.01
N GLY A 652 -28.69 12.98 -23.93
CA GLY A 652 -28.50 14.41 -23.73
C GLY A 652 -27.37 15.06 -24.54
N GLY A 653 -26.67 14.29 -25.38
CA GLY A 653 -25.50 14.79 -26.15
C GLY A 653 -24.19 14.72 -25.33
N TYR A 654 -24.20 14.08 -24.18
CA TYR A 654 -23.04 13.93 -23.32
C TYR A 654 -22.25 12.66 -23.69
N TYR A 655 -21.42 12.79 -24.72
CA TYR A 655 -20.62 11.70 -25.25
C TYR A 655 -19.20 12.18 -25.57
N ASP A 656 -18.19 11.51 -25.04
CA ASP A 656 -16.76 11.84 -25.19
C ASP A 656 -16.04 11.06 -26.30
N GLY A 657 -16.80 10.22 -27.02
CA GLY A 657 -16.26 9.34 -28.06
C GLY A 657 -15.98 7.92 -27.56
N ASN A 658 -15.85 7.68 -26.23
CA ASN A 658 -15.48 6.39 -25.66
C ASN A 658 -16.50 5.86 -24.65
N TYR A 659 -16.58 6.48 -23.45
CA TYR A 659 -17.33 5.92 -22.31
C TYR A 659 -18.52 6.78 -21.85
N GLY A 660 -18.63 8.01 -22.38
CA GLY A 660 -19.62 8.99 -21.93
C GLY A 660 -19.17 9.73 -20.66
N TYR A 661 -19.92 10.76 -20.30
CA TYR A 661 -19.63 11.58 -19.12
C TYR A 661 -20.21 10.97 -17.86
N THR A 662 -19.53 11.21 -16.74
CA THR A 662 -20.01 10.92 -15.39
C THR A 662 -20.27 12.23 -14.62
N THR A 663 -21.08 12.15 -13.58
CA THR A 663 -21.26 13.25 -12.62
C THR A 663 -21.16 12.69 -11.19
N PRO A 664 -20.32 13.25 -10.31
CA PRO A 664 -20.21 12.79 -8.95
C PRO A 664 -21.49 13.10 -8.16
N GLN A 665 -22.05 12.09 -7.50
CA GLN A 665 -23.26 12.18 -6.68
C GLN A 665 -23.11 11.47 -5.35
N ASN A 666 -23.79 11.94 -4.33
CA ASN A 666 -23.84 11.28 -3.03
C ASN A 666 -24.91 10.17 -3.04
N ILE A 667 -24.52 8.94 -3.41
CA ILE A 667 -25.45 7.84 -3.65
C ILE A 667 -25.09 6.58 -2.89
N GLY A 668 -25.24 6.41 -1.70
CA GLY A 668 -25.03 5.11 -1.11
C GLY A 668 -24.54 5.13 0.32
N SER A 669 -24.43 3.94 0.87
CA SER A 669 -23.90 3.75 2.21
C SER A 669 -23.18 2.40 2.32
N LEU A 670 -22.06 2.43 3.04
CA LEU A 670 -21.20 1.28 3.31
C LEU A 670 -21.08 1.07 4.81
N LYS A 671 -20.96 -0.18 5.23
CA LYS A 671 -20.71 -0.56 6.62
C LYS A 671 -19.49 -1.45 6.72
N ASN A 672 -18.55 -1.10 7.60
CA ASN A 672 -17.47 -1.98 8.04
C ASN A 672 -17.67 -2.30 9.53
N SER A 673 -17.48 -3.54 9.92
CA SER A 673 -17.50 -3.96 11.32
C SER A 673 -16.50 -5.08 11.53
N GLY A 674 -15.83 -5.08 12.68
CA GLY A 674 -14.80 -6.07 12.92
C GLY A 674 -14.25 -6.03 14.33
N PHE A 675 -13.31 -6.94 14.58
CA PHE A 675 -12.54 -6.96 15.81
C PHE A 675 -11.05 -6.97 15.52
N GLU A 676 -10.29 -6.45 16.46
CA GLU A 676 -8.83 -6.43 16.47
C GLU A 676 -8.36 -6.99 17.81
N LEU A 677 -7.36 -7.86 17.77
CA LEU A 677 -6.74 -8.43 18.97
C LEU A 677 -5.22 -8.31 18.84
N THR A 678 -4.60 -7.74 19.86
CA THR A 678 -3.15 -7.74 20.02
C THR A 678 -2.79 -8.36 21.36
N ILE A 679 -1.93 -9.38 21.34
CA ILE A 679 -1.39 -10.01 22.54
C ILE A 679 0.12 -9.87 22.52
N THR A 680 0.68 -9.20 23.50
CA THR A 680 2.13 -9.07 23.66
C THR A 680 2.53 -9.77 24.94
N SER A 681 3.53 -10.66 24.86
CA SER A 681 4.01 -11.47 25.97
C SER A 681 5.51 -11.34 26.14
N THR A 682 5.96 -11.09 27.36
CA THR A 682 7.34 -11.27 27.78
C THR A 682 7.49 -12.69 28.29
N ASN A 683 7.84 -13.62 27.39
CA ASN A 683 7.92 -15.05 27.66
C ASN A 683 9.02 -15.35 28.67
N PHE A 684 10.15 -14.68 28.48
CA PHE A 684 11.32 -14.84 29.32
C PHE A 684 12.07 -13.52 29.46
N ARG A 685 12.51 -13.20 30.69
CA ARG A 685 13.34 -12.01 30.95
C ARG A 685 14.25 -12.28 32.13
N ASN A 686 15.55 -12.24 31.87
CA ASN A 686 16.59 -12.23 32.90
C ASN A 686 17.72 -11.27 32.46
N LYS A 687 18.83 -11.26 33.19
CA LYS A 687 19.96 -10.34 32.94
C LYS A 687 20.59 -10.55 31.54
N ASP A 688 20.65 -11.77 31.04
CA ASP A 688 21.35 -12.12 29.83
C ASP A 688 20.43 -12.47 28.65
N PHE A 689 19.17 -12.80 28.92
CA PHE A 689 18.21 -13.25 27.89
C PHE A 689 16.83 -12.62 28.07
N THR A 690 16.30 -12.09 26.96
CA THR A 690 14.94 -11.59 26.87
C THR A 690 14.28 -12.20 25.64
N TRP A 691 13.04 -12.69 25.81
CA TRP A 691 12.21 -13.16 24.69
C TRP A 691 10.81 -12.58 24.82
N THR A 692 10.39 -11.84 23.79
CA THR A 692 9.06 -11.26 23.67
C THR A 692 8.37 -11.77 22.41
N THR A 693 7.05 -11.96 22.50
CA THR A 693 6.19 -12.37 21.39
C THR A 693 5.04 -11.39 21.28
N SER A 694 4.69 -10.96 20.08
CA SER A 694 3.50 -10.15 19.78
C SER A 694 2.69 -10.83 18.70
N LEU A 695 1.41 -11.11 18.98
CA LEU A 695 0.42 -11.65 18.04
C LEU A 695 -0.59 -10.57 17.73
N ASN A 696 -0.78 -10.30 16.46
CA ASN A 696 -1.83 -9.43 15.93
C ASN A 696 -2.83 -10.27 15.14
N MET A 697 -4.13 -10.01 15.33
CA MET A 697 -5.21 -10.63 14.58
C MET A 697 -6.31 -9.61 14.34
N ALA A 698 -6.85 -9.60 13.13
CA ALA A 698 -7.96 -8.75 12.76
C ALA A 698 -8.96 -9.49 11.88
N HIS A 699 -10.23 -9.17 12.07
CA HIS A 699 -11.32 -9.52 11.19
C HIS A 699 -12.07 -8.26 10.80
N ASN A 700 -12.34 -8.07 9.52
CA ASN A 700 -13.21 -6.99 9.04
C ASN A 700 -14.29 -7.57 8.13
N SER A 701 -15.53 -7.12 8.30
CA SER A 701 -16.64 -7.41 7.42
C SER A 701 -17.12 -6.13 6.78
N ASN A 702 -17.04 -6.06 5.47
CA ASN A 702 -17.49 -4.94 4.66
C ASN A 702 -18.83 -5.28 4.03
N LYS A 703 -19.77 -4.32 3.98
CA LYS A 703 -21.09 -4.52 3.38
C LYS A 703 -21.64 -3.23 2.79
N LEU A 704 -22.01 -3.27 1.52
CA LEU A 704 -22.76 -2.20 0.89
C LEU A 704 -24.20 -2.25 1.43
N THR A 705 -24.69 -1.16 2.06
CA THR A 705 -25.99 -1.17 2.76
C THR A 705 -27.06 -0.40 2.03
N LYS A 706 -26.68 0.47 1.09
CA LYS A 706 -27.58 1.28 0.29
C LYS A 706 -26.88 1.73 -0.99
N LEU A 707 -27.62 1.73 -2.10
CA LEU A 707 -27.34 2.48 -3.32
C LEU A 707 -28.60 3.29 -3.65
N ASP A 708 -28.43 4.59 -3.92
CA ASP A 708 -29.51 5.46 -4.38
C ASP A 708 -29.42 5.57 -5.90
N GLY A 709 -30.59 5.63 -6.58
CA GLY A 709 -30.69 5.69 -8.03
C GLY A 709 -31.52 4.56 -8.61
N GLN A 710 -31.47 4.41 -9.91
CA GLN A 710 -32.29 3.42 -10.63
C GLN A 710 -31.74 1.98 -10.57
N GLN A 711 -30.53 1.79 -10.02
CA GLN A 711 -29.85 0.50 -9.97
C GLN A 711 -29.49 0.12 -8.53
N ASN A 712 -29.85 -1.09 -8.11
CA ASN A 712 -29.45 -1.66 -6.82
C ASN A 712 -28.05 -2.30 -6.85
N GLU A 713 -27.41 -2.30 -7.99
CA GLU A 713 -26.12 -2.94 -8.22
C GLU A 713 -25.35 -2.27 -9.35
N ILE A 714 -24.04 -2.38 -9.30
CA ILE A 714 -23.10 -1.90 -10.30
C ILE A 714 -22.18 -3.06 -10.64
N VAL A 715 -22.12 -3.46 -11.92
CA VAL A 715 -21.24 -4.53 -12.41
C VAL A 715 -20.06 -3.90 -13.16
N SER A 716 -18.85 -4.30 -12.79
CA SER A 716 -17.61 -3.87 -13.43
C SER A 716 -16.69 -5.06 -13.66
N GLY A 717 -16.65 -5.55 -14.91
CA GLY A 717 -15.89 -6.75 -15.25
C GLY A 717 -16.34 -7.97 -14.44
N PRO A 718 -15.42 -8.63 -13.70
CA PRO A 718 -15.75 -9.76 -12.83
C PRO A 718 -16.27 -9.34 -11.44
N LEU A 719 -16.35 -8.05 -11.14
CA LEU A 719 -16.78 -7.52 -9.84
C LEU A 719 -18.21 -7.00 -9.87
N ILE A 720 -18.87 -7.05 -8.70
CA ILE A 720 -20.18 -6.45 -8.48
C ILE A 720 -20.22 -5.69 -7.16
N HIS A 721 -20.84 -4.52 -7.20
CA HIS A 721 -21.23 -3.75 -6.03
C HIS A 721 -22.74 -3.86 -5.86
N ARG A 722 -23.19 -4.76 -4.99
CA ARG A 722 -24.62 -5.05 -4.75
C ARG A 722 -24.97 -4.77 -3.31
N VAL A 723 -26.15 -4.16 -3.09
CA VAL A 723 -26.68 -3.95 -1.73
C VAL A 723 -26.82 -5.29 -1.02
N GLY A 724 -26.26 -5.38 0.17
CA GLY A 724 -26.24 -6.59 0.97
C GLY A 724 -24.93 -7.37 0.91
N GLU A 725 -24.06 -7.12 -0.07
CA GLU A 725 -22.84 -7.86 -0.32
C GLU A 725 -21.56 -7.06 0.02
N PRO A 726 -20.40 -7.72 0.19
CA PRO A 726 -19.11 -7.08 0.28
C PRO A 726 -18.77 -6.26 -0.97
N TYR A 727 -17.98 -5.19 -0.80
CA TYR A 727 -17.67 -4.26 -1.90
C TYR A 727 -16.94 -4.94 -3.07
N TYR A 728 -15.95 -5.78 -2.81
CA TYR A 728 -15.24 -6.57 -3.82
C TYR A 728 -15.75 -8.02 -3.84
N SER A 729 -16.96 -8.22 -4.38
CA SER A 729 -17.55 -9.54 -4.62
C SER A 729 -17.37 -9.94 -6.07
N TYR A 730 -16.94 -11.17 -6.32
CA TYR A 730 -16.78 -11.70 -7.67
C TYR A 730 -18.10 -12.19 -8.22
N TYR A 731 -18.52 -11.65 -9.37
CA TYR A 731 -19.79 -11.89 -10.02
C TYR A 731 -19.58 -12.44 -11.43
N VAL A 732 -19.49 -13.74 -11.51
CA VAL A 732 -19.16 -14.47 -12.74
C VAL A 732 -20.03 -15.73 -12.83
N TYR A 733 -19.92 -16.45 -13.93
CA TYR A 733 -20.57 -17.77 -14.05
C TYR A 733 -19.91 -18.76 -13.10
N GLU A 734 -20.75 -19.54 -12.39
CA GLU A 734 -20.25 -20.57 -11.47
C GLU A 734 -19.88 -21.83 -12.24
N TYR A 735 -18.59 -22.13 -12.29
CA TYR A 735 -18.04 -23.31 -12.94
C TYR A 735 -18.43 -24.58 -12.20
N ALA A 736 -18.95 -25.58 -12.92
CA ALA A 736 -19.45 -26.85 -12.38
C ALA A 736 -18.59 -28.06 -12.78
N GLY A 737 -17.46 -27.83 -13.45
CA GLY A 737 -16.58 -28.89 -13.93
C GLY A 737 -16.62 -29.08 -15.44
N VAL A 738 -16.30 -30.27 -15.88
CA VAL A 738 -16.17 -30.68 -17.29
C VAL A 738 -17.23 -31.69 -17.64
N ASP A 739 -17.87 -31.49 -18.76
CA ASP A 739 -18.81 -32.49 -19.31
C ASP A 739 -18.04 -33.72 -19.80
N ALA A 740 -18.35 -34.89 -19.24
CA ALA A 740 -17.59 -36.11 -19.49
C ALA A 740 -17.69 -36.59 -20.97
N GLU A 741 -18.79 -36.27 -21.68
CA GLU A 741 -19.00 -36.71 -23.05
C GLU A 741 -18.40 -35.76 -24.07
N THR A 742 -18.42 -34.44 -23.80
CA THR A 742 -18.03 -33.45 -24.82
C THR A 742 -16.72 -32.72 -24.47
N GLY A 743 -16.26 -32.83 -23.22
CA GLY A 743 -15.08 -32.10 -22.72
C GLY A 743 -15.28 -30.59 -22.60
N LYS A 744 -16.53 -30.10 -22.69
CA LYS A 744 -16.85 -28.67 -22.55
C LYS A 744 -16.93 -28.26 -21.09
N GLU A 745 -16.72 -26.95 -20.84
CA GLU A 745 -17.02 -26.35 -19.54
C GLU A 745 -18.48 -26.51 -19.20
N MET A 746 -18.80 -26.87 -17.95
CA MET A 746 -20.15 -26.87 -17.41
C MET A 746 -20.32 -25.74 -16.40
N PHE A 747 -21.52 -25.19 -16.37
CA PHE A 747 -21.90 -24.11 -15.46
C PHE A 747 -23.16 -24.46 -14.73
N TYR A 748 -23.29 -24.04 -13.47
CA TYR A 748 -24.58 -24.10 -12.78
C TYR A 748 -25.54 -23.06 -13.37
N LEU A 749 -26.80 -23.42 -13.50
CA LEU A 749 -27.84 -22.55 -14.10
C LEU A 749 -28.01 -21.26 -13.29
N ASN A 750 -28.01 -21.36 -11.95
CA ASN A 750 -28.23 -20.24 -11.04
C ASN A 750 -29.43 -19.36 -11.42
N ASP A 751 -30.52 -20.03 -11.85
CA ASP A 751 -31.76 -19.43 -12.39
C ASP A 751 -32.75 -18.96 -11.29
N GLY A 752 -32.36 -19.09 -10.02
CA GLY A 752 -33.18 -18.73 -8.87
C GLY A 752 -34.33 -19.72 -8.58
N THR A 753 -34.40 -20.86 -9.28
CA THR A 753 -35.41 -21.94 -9.10
C THR A 753 -34.78 -23.16 -8.42
N GLU A 754 -35.56 -24.23 -8.27
CA GLU A 754 -35.08 -25.54 -7.82
C GLU A 754 -34.04 -26.17 -8.78
N ASN A 755 -33.96 -25.66 -10.01
CA ASN A 755 -32.98 -26.08 -11.01
C ASN A 755 -31.65 -25.37 -10.92
N ALA A 756 -31.47 -24.38 -10.02
CA ALA A 756 -30.28 -23.55 -9.92
C ALA A 756 -28.96 -24.35 -9.85
N ARG A 757 -28.99 -25.56 -9.29
CA ARG A 757 -27.82 -26.47 -9.21
C ARG A 757 -27.73 -27.49 -10.34
N LYS A 758 -28.63 -27.47 -11.33
CA LYS A 758 -28.45 -28.23 -12.58
C LYS A 758 -27.36 -27.56 -13.40
N THR A 759 -26.71 -28.37 -14.23
CA THR A 759 -25.56 -27.92 -15.03
C THR A 759 -25.95 -27.84 -16.51
N THR A 760 -25.29 -26.93 -17.22
CA THR A 760 -25.39 -26.79 -18.67
C THR A 760 -24.00 -26.52 -19.25
N THR A 761 -23.77 -26.95 -20.48
CA THR A 761 -22.59 -26.57 -21.28
C THR A 761 -22.85 -25.31 -22.12
N ASN A 762 -24.11 -24.84 -22.16
CA ASN A 762 -24.47 -23.60 -22.84
C ASN A 762 -24.47 -22.42 -21.86
N ILE A 763 -23.43 -21.61 -21.87
CA ILE A 763 -23.30 -20.48 -20.95
C ILE A 763 -24.42 -19.45 -21.02
N SER A 764 -25.13 -19.37 -22.16
CA SER A 764 -26.30 -18.47 -22.31
C SER A 764 -27.54 -18.91 -21.49
N GLU A 765 -27.56 -20.13 -21.00
CA GLU A 765 -28.62 -20.64 -20.12
C GLU A 765 -28.31 -20.43 -18.64
N ALA A 766 -27.03 -20.17 -18.32
CA ALA A 766 -26.57 -19.93 -16.96
C ALA A 766 -26.62 -18.45 -16.57
N ASN A 767 -26.78 -18.18 -15.30
CA ASN A 767 -26.72 -16.82 -14.75
C ASN A 767 -25.44 -16.63 -13.94
N LYS A 768 -24.91 -15.42 -14.00
CA LYS A 768 -23.83 -15.01 -13.11
C LYS A 768 -24.35 -14.99 -11.67
N THR A 769 -23.47 -15.34 -10.75
CA THR A 769 -23.74 -15.29 -9.31
C THR A 769 -22.51 -14.82 -8.56
N ILE A 770 -22.66 -14.44 -7.29
CA ILE A 770 -21.51 -14.13 -6.43
C ILE A 770 -20.87 -15.45 -6.01
N VAL A 771 -19.63 -15.66 -6.43
CA VAL A 771 -18.88 -16.91 -6.24
C VAL A 771 -17.75 -16.81 -5.23
N GLY A 772 -17.40 -15.61 -4.79
CA GLY A 772 -16.31 -15.36 -3.84
C GLY A 772 -16.14 -13.87 -3.53
N LYS A 773 -15.18 -13.56 -2.69
CA LYS A 773 -14.83 -12.19 -2.29
C LYS A 773 -13.33 -12.08 -2.06
N HIS A 774 -12.77 -10.91 -2.36
CA HIS A 774 -11.34 -10.67 -2.10
C HIS A 774 -11.00 -10.59 -0.61
N GLN A 775 -11.88 -10.00 0.19
CA GLN A 775 -11.60 -9.72 1.59
C GLN A 775 -11.36 -10.98 2.41
N ALA A 776 -10.19 -11.06 3.03
CA ALA A 776 -9.84 -12.12 3.96
C ALA A 776 -10.78 -12.18 5.18
N SER A 777 -10.99 -13.38 5.70
CA SER A 777 -11.76 -13.60 6.92
C SER A 777 -10.96 -13.25 8.17
N ILE A 778 -9.64 -13.57 8.18
CA ILE A 778 -8.72 -13.24 9.27
C ILE A 778 -7.37 -12.91 8.66
N GLU A 779 -6.76 -11.84 9.17
CA GLU A 779 -5.40 -11.44 8.80
C GLU A 779 -4.62 -11.00 10.04
N GLY A 780 -3.30 -11.07 9.97
CA GLY A 780 -2.48 -10.61 11.08
C GLY A 780 -0.99 -10.93 10.97
N GLY A 781 -0.31 -10.86 12.10
CA GLY A 781 1.11 -11.13 12.21
C GLY A 781 1.54 -11.68 13.56
N LEU A 782 2.63 -12.41 13.56
CA LEU A 782 3.28 -12.96 14.75
C LEU A 782 4.75 -12.54 14.75
N THR A 783 5.11 -11.64 15.67
CA THR A 783 6.48 -11.13 15.83
C THR A 783 7.11 -11.70 17.07
N ASN A 784 8.35 -12.18 16.95
CA ASN A 784 9.19 -12.62 18.07
C ASN A 784 10.49 -11.84 18.09
N ASN A 785 10.90 -11.38 19.27
CA ASN A 785 12.19 -10.74 19.50
C ASN A 785 12.91 -11.46 20.63
N LEU A 786 14.11 -11.95 20.35
CA LEU A 786 14.99 -12.63 21.28
C LEU A 786 16.29 -11.84 21.38
N LYS A 787 16.74 -11.61 22.59
CA LYS A 787 18.05 -10.98 22.85
C LYS A 787 18.81 -11.81 23.85
N TRP A 788 20.00 -12.25 23.45
CA TRP A 788 20.90 -13.00 24.31
C TRP A 788 22.27 -12.30 24.38
N LYS A 789 22.51 -11.62 25.49
CA LYS A 789 23.72 -10.80 25.71
C LYS A 789 23.91 -9.77 24.57
N PHE A 790 24.81 -10.08 23.65
CA PHE A 790 25.18 -9.21 22.53
C PHE A 790 24.58 -9.67 21.18
N ILE A 791 23.81 -10.75 21.19
CA ILE A 791 23.12 -11.28 20.00
C ILE A 791 21.64 -10.96 20.12
N ASP A 792 21.02 -10.49 19.04
CA ASP A 792 19.58 -10.31 18.91
C ASP A 792 19.06 -11.01 17.66
N LEU A 793 17.87 -11.61 17.80
CA LEU A 793 17.12 -12.26 16.74
C LEU A 793 15.69 -11.76 16.76
N GLY A 794 15.25 -11.16 15.66
CA GLY A 794 13.87 -10.78 15.43
C GLY A 794 13.29 -11.49 14.22
N PHE A 795 12.02 -11.92 14.27
CA PHE A 795 11.33 -12.42 13.10
C PHE A 795 9.82 -12.16 13.19
N THR A 796 9.23 -11.89 12.02
CA THR A 796 7.80 -11.61 11.87
C THR A 796 7.21 -12.52 10.80
N PHE A 797 6.14 -13.21 11.15
CA PHE A 797 5.26 -13.88 10.20
C PHE A 797 4.04 -13.00 9.92
N THR A 798 3.61 -12.94 8.66
CA THR A 798 2.30 -12.42 8.24
C THR A 798 1.43 -13.56 7.75
N TYR A 799 0.12 -13.45 7.96
CA TYR A 799 -0.85 -14.45 7.50
C TYR A 799 -2.17 -13.81 7.10
N SER A 800 -2.83 -14.44 6.12
CA SER A 800 -4.18 -14.09 5.68
C SER A 800 -4.92 -15.37 5.32
N LEU A 801 -6.19 -15.47 5.72
CA LEU A 801 -7.01 -16.67 5.56
C LEU A 801 -8.42 -16.31 5.08
N GLY A 802 -8.94 -17.05 4.11
CA GLY A 802 -10.33 -17.02 3.69
C GLY A 802 -10.70 -15.84 2.79
N GLY A 803 -9.81 -15.48 1.87
CA GLY A 803 -10.06 -14.57 0.76
C GLY A 803 -9.81 -15.25 -0.58
N ASP A 804 -10.27 -14.64 -1.67
CA ASP A 804 -10.07 -15.09 -3.03
C ASP A 804 -9.41 -14.01 -3.89
N ALA A 805 -8.73 -14.42 -4.96
CA ALA A 805 -8.24 -13.56 -6.02
C ALA A 805 -8.77 -14.07 -7.36
N PHE A 806 -8.97 -13.16 -8.31
CA PHE A 806 -9.38 -13.49 -9.66
C PHE A 806 -8.22 -13.28 -10.62
N ASP A 807 -7.76 -14.34 -11.30
CA ASP A 807 -6.70 -14.25 -12.30
C ASP A 807 -7.23 -13.68 -13.61
N TYR A 808 -7.40 -12.35 -13.60
CA TYR A 808 -7.97 -11.60 -14.72
C TYR A 808 -7.12 -11.71 -15.98
N SER A 809 -5.80 -11.63 -15.83
CA SER A 809 -4.88 -11.69 -16.96
C SER A 809 -4.85 -13.06 -17.60
N THR A 810 -4.79 -14.16 -16.82
CA THR A 810 -4.82 -15.50 -17.38
C THR A 810 -6.13 -15.77 -18.11
N TRP A 811 -7.29 -15.36 -17.52
CA TRP A 811 -8.56 -15.44 -18.20
C TRP A 811 -8.56 -14.68 -19.53
N GLN A 812 -8.20 -13.39 -19.51
CA GLN A 812 -8.26 -12.50 -20.68
C GLN A 812 -7.38 -13.02 -21.83
N HIS A 813 -6.18 -13.51 -21.53
CA HIS A 813 -5.23 -13.99 -22.53
C HIS A 813 -5.43 -15.47 -22.91
N SER A 814 -6.17 -16.24 -22.10
CA SER A 814 -6.60 -17.61 -22.46
C SER A 814 -7.81 -17.64 -23.39
N ASN A 815 -8.36 -16.47 -23.71
CA ASN A 815 -9.56 -16.35 -24.53
C ASN A 815 -9.20 -16.48 -26.04
N GLY A 816 -9.77 -17.47 -26.70
CA GLY A 816 -9.73 -17.60 -28.15
C GLY A 816 -8.54 -18.34 -28.74
N GLY A 817 -7.68 -18.95 -27.95
CA GLY A 817 -6.61 -19.85 -28.40
C GLY A 817 -5.45 -19.16 -29.11
N SER A 818 -5.63 -18.01 -29.76
CA SER A 818 -4.58 -17.35 -30.55
C SER A 818 -3.37 -16.93 -29.72
N TYR A 819 -3.59 -16.38 -28.53
CA TYR A 819 -2.50 -15.99 -27.64
C TYR A 819 -1.77 -17.20 -27.05
N LEU A 820 -2.49 -18.26 -26.66
CA LEU A 820 -1.87 -19.49 -26.15
C LEU A 820 -1.05 -20.19 -27.23
N TYR A 821 -1.50 -20.17 -28.48
CA TYR A 821 -0.78 -20.75 -29.60
C TYR A 821 0.42 -19.92 -30.06
N GLY A 822 0.34 -18.60 -29.98
CA GLY A 822 1.45 -17.71 -30.33
C GLY A 822 2.44 -17.44 -29.19
N GLY A 823 2.00 -17.52 -27.93
CA GLY A 823 2.75 -17.12 -26.76
C GLY A 823 3.11 -18.25 -25.77
N ALA A 824 3.43 -17.88 -24.54
CA ALA A 824 3.62 -18.81 -23.43
C ALA A 824 2.29 -19.44 -22.97
N VAL A 825 2.37 -20.59 -22.32
CA VAL A 825 1.23 -21.29 -21.74
C VAL A 825 1.48 -21.52 -20.25
N PRO A 826 0.56 -21.07 -19.36
CA PRO A 826 0.70 -21.31 -17.93
C PRO A 826 0.63 -22.79 -17.55
N THR A 827 1.37 -23.20 -16.51
CA THR A 827 1.30 -24.57 -15.94
C THR A 827 -0.09 -24.94 -15.41
N TYR A 828 -0.98 -23.99 -15.30
CA TYR A 828 -2.41 -24.21 -15.06
C TYR A 828 -3.00 -25.17 -16.08
N TYR A 829 -2.56 -25.12 -17.34
CA TYR A 829 -2.98 -26.01 -18.42
C TYR A 829 -2.24 -27.35 -18.35
N ASP A 830 -2.43 -28.07 -17.25
CA ASP A 830 -1.86 -29.39 -17.00
C ASP A 830 -2.59 -30.46 -17.83
N ILE A 831 -1.93 -31.00 -18.85
CA ILE A 831 -2.52 -31.97 -19.78
C ILE A 831 -3.06 -33.22 -19.06
N SER A 832 -2.46 -33.61 -17.94
CA SER A 832 -2.91 -34.74 -17.14
C SER A 832 -4.26 -34.58 -16.46
N LYS A 833 -4.75 -33.34 -16.39
CA LYS A 833 -6.02 -32.95 -15.80
C LYS A 833 -7.10 -32.65 -16.86
N MET A 834 -6.70 -32.58 -18.11
CA MET A 834 -7.61 -32.25 -19.20
C MET A 834 -8.42 -33.47 -19.64
N TRP A 835 -9.57 -33.17 -20.19
CA TRP A 835 -10.44 -34.17 -20.77
C TRP A 835 -9.77 -34.83 -21.98
N THR A 836 -9.78 -36.17 -22.03
CA THR A 836 -9.06 -36.99 -23.02
C THR A 836 -9.98 -37.68 -24.03
N GLY A 837 -11.29 -37.73 -23.79
CA GLY A 837 -12.25 -38.34 -24.69
C GLY A 837 -13.61 -38.62 -24.05
N PRO A 838 -14.65 -38.98 -24.84
CA PRO A 838 -15.97 -39.27 -24.34
C PRO A 838 -15.95 -40.32 -23.21
N GLY A 839 -16.66 -40.03 -22.11
CA GLY A 839 -16.71 -40.86 -20.91
C GLY A 839 -15.61 -40.56 -19.86
N ASP A 840 -14.76 -39.57 -20.08
CA ASP A 840 -13.75 -39.16 -19.11
C ASP A 840 -14.37 -38.38 -17.92
N THR A 841 -14.64 -39.09 -16.84
CA THR A 841 -15.20 -38.53 -15.60
C THR A 841 -14.14 -37.99 -14.65
N ASN A 842 -12.84 -38.16 -14.94
CA ASN A 842 -11.73 -37.74 -14.08
C ASN A 842 -11.19 -36.36 -14.46
N ALA A 843 -11.57 -35.85 -15.63
CA ALA A 843 -11.12 -34.55 -16.09
C ALA A 843 -11.56 -33.42 -15.14
N THR A 844 -10.62 -32.58 -14.75
CA THR A 844 -10.89 -31.36 -13.96
C THR A 844 -10.71 -30.10 -14.79
N LEU A 845 -10.02 -30.20 -15.95
CA LEU A 845 -9.89 -29.14 -16.93
C LEU A 845 -10.60 -29.56 -18.24
N PRO A 846 -11.26 -28.62 -18.93
CA PRO A 846 -11.92 -28.89 -20.19
C PRO A 846 -10.92 -29.33 -21.26
N LYS A 847 -11.41 -29.90 -22.36
CA LYS A 847 -10.57 -30.23 -23.51
C LYS A 847 -9.85 -28.96 -23.97
N PHE A 848 -8.57 -29.09 -24.24
CA PHE A 848 -7.79 -28.04 -24.89
C PHE A 848 -8.00 -28.16 -26.39
N GLU A 849 -8.52 -27.12 -27.03
CA GLU A 849 -8.86 -27.15 -28.46
C GLU A 849 -8.48 -25.82 -29.11
N TYR A 850 -7.88 -25.88 -30.31
CA TYR A 850 -7.51 -24.68 -31.06
C TYR A 850 -8.73 -23.79 -31.31
N GLY A 851 -8.62 -22.49 -31.05
CA GLY A 851 -9.70 -21.52 -31.28
C GLY A 851 -10.79 -21.48 -30.19
N SER A 852 -10.73 -22.33 -29.16
CA SER A 852 -11.70 -22.29 -28.07
C SER A 852 -11.48 -21.11 -27.14
N ALA A 853 -12.57 -20.50 -26.67
CA ALA A 853 -12.54 -19.38 -25.73
C ALA A 853 -12.77 -19.84 -24.29
N ALA A 854 -12.04 -19.25 -23.37
CA ALA A 854 -12.26 -19.47 -21.93
C ALA A 854 -13.37 -18.57 -21.39
N SER A 855 -14.32 -19.15 -20.65
CA SER A 855 -15.45 -18.40 -20.10
C SER A 855 -15.06 -17.57 -18.87
N LEU A 856 -15.70 -16.41 -18.68
CA LEU A 856 -15.57 -15.59 -17.46
C LEU A 856 -16.29 -16.28 -16.30
N SER A 857 -15.62 -17.17 -15.62
CA SER A 857 -16.22 -18.04 -14.60
C SER A 857 -15.39 -18.16 -13.33
N SER A 858 -15.95 -18.81 -12.31
CA SER A 858 -15.24 -19.07 -11.04
C SER A 858 -14.03 -20.02 -11.17
N ARG A 859 -13.82 -20.60 -12.34
CA ARG A 859 -12.62 -21.38 -12.66
C ARG A 859 -11.33 -20.58 -12.44
N TRP A 860 -11.37 -19.24 -12.54
CA TRP A 860 -10.24 -18.34 -12.40
C TRP A 860 -10.06 -17.75 -11.00
N LEU A 861 -10.88 -18.20 -10.04
CA LEU A 861 -10.73 -17.86 -8.64
C LEU A 861 -9.66 -18.71 -7.98
N MET A 862 -8.78 -18.07 -7.24
CA MET A 862 -7.69 -18.67 -6.49
C MET A 862 -7.84 -18.32 -5.00
N PRO A 863 -7.81 -19.30 -4.07
CA PRO A 863 -7.75 -18.99 -2.63
C PRO A 863 -6.44 -18.24 -2.28
N THR A 864 -6.55 -17.17 -1.50
CA THR A 864 -5.42 -16.32 -1.12
C THR A 864 -4.84 -16.65 0.26
N ASP A 865 -5.09 -17.83 0.78
CA ASP A 865 -4.55 -18.28 2.06
C ASP A 865 -3.03 -18.36 2.02
N TYR A 866 -2.36 -17.70 2.98
CA TYR A 866 -0.91 -17.77 3.10
C TYR A 866 -0.39 -17.58 4.53
N LEU A 867 0.83 -18.04 4.75
CA LEU A 867 1.71 -17.72 5.86
C LEU A 867 3.09 -17.36 5.28
N ARG A 868 3.61 -16.17 5.63
CA ARG A 868 4.89 -15.66 5.10
C ARG A 868 5.83 -15.27 6.23
N LEU A 869 7.08 -15.74 6.18
CA LEU A 869 8.17 -15.17 6.97
C LEU A 869 8.55 -13.81 6.37
N LYS A 870 7.87 -12.76 6.86
CA LYS A 870 7.94 -11.40 6.31
C LYS A 870 9.30 -10.76 6.55
N ASN A 871 9.79 -10.86 7.80
CA ASN A 871 11.07 -10.31 8.20
C ASN A 871 11.82 -11.29 9.12
N LEU A 872 13.13 -11.33 8.97
CA LEU A 872 14.04 -11.99 9.92
C LEU A 872 15.28 -11.12 10.04
N THR A 873 15.69 -10.80 11.27
CA THR A 873 16.91 -10.05 11.56
C THR A 873 17.74 -10.77 12.61
N LEU A 874 19.02 -10.95 12.33
CA LEU A 874 20.01 -11.48 13.26
C LEU A 874 21.13 -10.46 13.44
N GLY A 875 21.26 -9.89 14.64
CA GLY A 875 22.24 -8.88 14.97
C GLY A 875 23.28 -9.31 16.00
N VAL A 876 24.48 -8.79 15.87
CA VAL A 876 25.56 -8.96 16.83
C VAL A 876 26.13 -7.59 17.19
N SER A 877 25.91 -7.17 18.44
CA SER A 877 26.49 -5.94 18.99
C SER A 877 27.87 -6.24 19.56
N ILE A 878 28.91 -5.57 19.08
CA ILE A 878 30.27 -5.81 19.54
C ILE A 878 30.43 -5.21 20.95
N PRO A 879 30.87 -5.99 21.95
CA PRO A 879 31.05 -5.48 23.31
C PRO A 879 31.99 -4.28 23.39
N GLN A 880 31.62 -3.27 24.20
CA GLN A 880 32.26 -1.96 24.24
C GLN A 880 33.78 -2.01 24.59
N ASN A 881 34.20 -3.01 25.37
CA ASN A 881 35.60 -3.20 25.71
C ASN A 881 36.52 -3.45 24.50
N TYR A 882 35.97 -3.93 23.37
CA TYR A 882 36.73 -4.14 22.13
C TYR A 882 36.75 -2.90 21.24
N ILE A 883 35.67 -2.10 21.24
CA ILE A 883 35.47 -0.99 20.31
C ILE A 883 35.88 0.37 20.89
N SER A 884 35.93 0.51 22.21
CA SER A 884 36.27 1.77 22.87
C SER A 884 37.64 2.31 22.49
N LYS A 885 38.61 1.44 22.19
CA LYS A 885 39.92 1.80 21.69
C LYS A 885 39.91 2.42 20.29
N LEU A 886 38.85 2.20 19.52
CA LEU A 886 38.63 2.77 18.21
C LEU A 886 37.77 4.05 18.26
N GLY A 887 37.48 4.55 19.47
CA GLY A 887 36.62 5.72 19.66
C GLY A 887 35.14 5.48 19.42
N LEU A 888 34.74 4.21 19.27
CA LEU A 888 33.36 3.85 19.02
C LEU A 888 32.60 3.62 20.34
N SER A 889 31.39 4.16 20.40
CA SER A 889 30.41 3.96 21.49
C SER A 889 29.54 2.73 21.26
N LYS A 890 29.24 2.38 19.99
CA LYS A 890 28.48 1.21 19.55
C LYS A 890 29.02 0.73 18.21
N ALA A 891 29.12 -0.58 18.05
CA ALA A 891 29.31 -1.22 16.75
C ALA A 891 28.43 -2.45 16.67
N ARG A 892 27.69 -2.62 15.60
CA ARG A 892 26.77 -3.72 15.36
C ARG A 892 26.87 -4.19 13.92
N ILE A 893 26.87 -5.49 13.73
CA ILE A 893 26.77 -6.15 12.43
C ILE A 893 25.49 -6.95 12.43
N TYR A 894 24.76 -6.95 11.33
CA TYR A 894 23.51 -7.69 11.24
C TYR A 894 23.27 -8.25 9.85
N PHE A 895 22.47 -9.31 9.83
CA PHE A 895 21.82 -9.86 8.66
C PHE A 895 20.33 -9.60 8.77
N SER A 896 19.70 -9.21 7.68
CA SER A 896 18.26 -9.06 7.58
C SER A 896 17.75 -9.73 6.31
N GLY A 897 16.59 -10.35 6.38
CA GLY A 897 15.91 -10.92 5.23
C GLY A 897 14.43 -10.57 5.22
N SER A 898 13.90 -10.29 4.03
CA SER A 898 12.48 -10.02 3.85
C SER A 898 11.85 -11.05 2.89
N ASN A 899 10.60 -11.46 3.18
CA ASN A 899 9.83 -12.43 2.39
C ASN A 899 10.58 -13.75 2.14
N LEU A 900 11.34 -14.24 3.13
CA LEU A 900 12.26 -15.37 2.96
C LEU A 900 11.55 -16.67 2.62
N LEU A 901 10.39 -16.93 3.22
CA LEU A 901 9.59 -18.13 3.02
C LEU A 901 8.13 -17.75 2.89
N THR A 902 7.43 -18.37 1.94
CA THR A 902 5.99 -18.18 1.75
C THR A 902 5.34 -19.54 1.55
N TRP A 903 4.43 -19.89 2.46
CA TRP A 903 3.50 -21.01 2.32
C TRP A 903 2.17 -20.42 1.89
N LYS A 904 1.65 -20.87 0.76
CA LYS A 904 0.43 -20.37 0.15
C LYS A 904 -0.40 -21.49 -0.42
N SER A 905 -1.66 -21.22 -0.75
CA SER A 905 -2.48 -22.16 -1.50
C SER A 905 -1.74 -22.63 -2.77
N LYS A 906 -1.80 -23.93 -3.04
CA LYS A 906 -1.13 -24.53 -4.21
C LYS A 906 -1.68 -24.02 -5.54
N ASP A 907 -2.95 -23.60 -5.54
CA ASP A 907 -3.64 -23.11 -6.73
C ASP A 907 -3.48 -21.59 -6.93
N LEU A 908 -2.74 -20.92 -6.05
CA LEU A 908 -2.41 -19.50 -6.17
C LEU A 908 -1.11 -19.33 -6.93
N PHE A 909 -1.15 -18.87 -8.18
CA PHE A 909 0.01 -18.69 -9.05
C PHE A 909 0.62 -17.29 -8.99
N VAL A 910 0.01 -16.40 -8.22
CA VAL A 910 0.43 -15.00 -8.00
C VAL A 910 0.87 -14.76 -6.56
N ASP A 911 1.39 -13.56 -6.27
CA ASP A 911 1.75 -13.20 -4.91
C ASP A 911 0.48 -12.99 -4.05
N PRO A 912 0.40 -13.57 -2.85
CA PRO A 912 -0.78 -13.43 -1.99
C PRO A 912 -1.00 -12.02 -1.43
N GLU A 913 0.05 -11.18 -1.33
CA GLU A 913 -0.03 -9.79 -0.91
C GLU A 913 -0.24 -8.84 -2.12
N MET A 914 -1.18 -9.21 -3.00
CA MET A 914 -1.47 -8.50 -4.24
C MET A 914 -2.34 -7.25 -4.04
N ARG A 915 -2.83 -6.70 -5.16
CA ARG A 915 -3.74 -5.55 -5.21
C ARG A 915 -4.95 -5.72 -4.29
N VAL A 916 -5.36 -4.60 -3.70
CA VAL A 916 -6.49 -4.57 -2.74
C VAL A 916 -7.88 -4.83 -3.36
N ASP A 917 -7.99 -4.85 -4.69
CA ASP A 917 -9.21 -5.21 -5.43
C ASP A 917 -9.29 -6.70 -5.76
N GLY A 918 -8.18 -7.44 -5.56
CA GLY A 918 -8.10 -8.87 -5.81
C GLY A 918 -8.11 -9.28 -7.28
N LEU A 919 -7.94 -8.33 -8.20
CA LEU A 919 -7.78 -8.61 -9.62
C LEU A 919 -6.30 -8.73 -9.94
N CYS A 920 -5.86 -9.91 -10.35
CA CYS A 920 -4.46 -10.16 -10.67
C CYS A 920 -4.18 -9.84 -12.12
N THR A 921 -3.24 -8.94 -12.37
CA THR A 921 -2.71 -8.61 -13.67
C THR A 921 -1.23 -9.04 -13.80
N PHE A 922 -0.41 -8.37 -14.58
CA PHE A 922 1.00 -8.72 -14.79
C PHE A 922 1.93 -7.80 -14.00
N GLU A 923 1.74 -7.73 -12.70
CA GLU A 923 2.55 -6.93 -11.80
C GLU A 923 3.92 -7.58 -11.56
N THR A 924 4.92 -6.76 -11.23
CA THR A 924 6.20 -7.27 -10.73
C THR A 924 6.00 -7.95 -9.37
N PRO A 925 6.39 -9.23 -9.21
CA PRO A 925 6.12 -10.01 -8.00
C PRO A 925 6.89 -9.50 -6.80
N ALA A 926 6.41 -9.83 -5.59
CA ALA A 926 7.10 -9.51 -4.34
C ALA A 926 8.53 -10.05 -4.33
N LEU A 927 9.44 -9.26 -3.75
CA LEU A 927 10.86 -9.58 -3.69
C LEU A 927 11.22 -10.30 -2.38
N ARG A 928 12.04 -11.32 -2.50
CA ARG A 928 12.82 -11.89 -1.41
C ARG A 928 14.14 -11.13 -1.35
N THR A 929 14.44 -10.54 -0.20
CA THR A 929 15.63 -9.70 -0.06
C THR A 929 16.54 -10.22 1.04
N TYR A 930 17.84 -10.19 0.80
CA TYR A 930 18.90 -10.54 1.75
C TYR A 930 19.80 -9.33 1.93
N THR A 931 20.00 -8.90 3.18
CA THR A 931 20.76 -7.69 3.50
C THR A 931 21.78 -7.95 4.58
N PHE A 932 22.96 -7.41 4.43
CA PHE A 932 24.01 -7.36 5.43
C PHE A 932 24.29 -5.89 5.78
N GLY A 933 24.36 -5.58 7.05
CA GLY A 933 24.54 -4.20 7.49
C GLY A 933 25.53 -4.03 8.63
N ILE A 934 26.04 -2.80 8.71
CA ILE A 934 26.95 -2.34 9.76
C ILE A 934 26.39 -1.03 10.32
N GLU A 935 26.38 -0.91 11.64
CA GLU A 935 26.08 0.34 12.36
C GLU A 935 27.24 0.69 13.29
N LEU A 936 27.76 1.90 13.18
CA LEU A 936 28.86 2.42 13.99
C LEU A 936 28.44 3.76 14.62
N ASN A 937 28.60 3.90 15.94
CA ASN A 937 28.37 5.14 16.65
C ASN A 937 29.67 5.59 17.31
N PHE A 938 29.96 6.89 17.16
CA PHE A 938 31.20 7.55 17.64
C PHE A 938 30.90 8.43 18.85
#